data_58c45d38da1aeaa5a016749af6a8ad3d
#
_entry.id   58c45d38da1aeaa5a016749af6a8ad3d
#
_cell.length_a   1.000
_cell.length_b   1.000
_cell.length_c   1.000
_cell.angle_alpha   90.00
_cell.angle_beta   90.00
_cell.angle_gamma   90.00
#
_symmetry.space_group_name_H-M   'P 1'
#
loop_
_entity.id
_entity.type
_entity.pdbx_description
1 polymer ?
#
loop_
_entity_poly.entity_id
_entity_poly.type
_entity_poly.pdbx_seq_one_letter_code
_entity_poly.pdbx_strand_id
1 'polypeptide(L)'
;MKLRYLFTLFLACYMLNVMGQSVDKDVLFTVDNEPVFASEFLRVYNKNLDLVQDESQKDVDEYLKLFTNYKLKLKEARSLDLHQKPSYKRELLSYKKQLAKNYITDSKVTDELVKEAYQRMSYELNANHILIKVDENAIPQDTIAAFIKITNLRDRTLKEGFEKVRLEVHNGQTVFGEKLGYFSGFSMVYKFESVAYNTKVGDVSKPFRTRFGYHIVNVLDKRQSRGERTVAHIMVIESKRDSLAEKPEVRIQDIYKKLNQGEAFESLAKQFSDDKNSASKGGMLKAFSGGQIRAKEFEDIAFNLENVDDVSEPFKTEYGWHIVKLHNKKPVPSFEAMKPELVEKVKRDSRSKLIDEALTNKLKTKYNIGSKHPNLDYFVSILNDDYFKRTWKLPEDFKGSELLVRIGDKEFAYNDFGVFLINSQRNEPKKESIESLVSKKYDSFLNDSLVKYQEDNLETENEDYANIVAEYRDGLLLFDLMETTIWNAAKTDSTAIEEFYESNKANYVKPKRLDAIVASSTKQKTLKKVSKLLSENIALDQIKSLVNSNNKVDVIFTSGIMDAEHQALPKSFDFKKGISEIHKHNDAFVVVNVKDVLPQEQKTLEEAKGTVISDYQNYKEENWLKDLRGKYNVEVNQDVLEKVKSQLKK
;
A
#
# COMPACT_ATOMS: atom_id res chain seq x y z
N MET A 1 6.90 -70.93 -6.56
CA MET A 1 7.45 -69.77 -7.30
C MET A 1 6.73 -68.44 -7.06
N LYS A 2 5.65 -68.37 -6.25
CA LYS A 2 4.91 -67.15 -5.94
C LYS A 2 5.34 -66.44 -4.65
N LEU A 3 6.14 -67.08 -3.81
CA LEU A 3 6.57 -66.50 -2.50
C LEU A 3 7.88 -65.70 -2.58
N ARG A 4 8.66 -65.85 -3.67
CA ARG A 4 9.93 -65.12 -3.87
C ARG A 4 9.72 -63.70 -4.39
N TYR A 5 8.61 -63.41 -5.09
CA TYR A 5 8.31 -62.08 -5.63
C TYR A 5 7.68 -61.13 -4.58
N LEU A 6 7.08 -61.69 -3.49
CA LEU A 6 6.52 -60.87 -2.43
C LEU A 6 7.63 -60.27 -1.54
N PHE A 7 8.76 -60.99 -1.38
CA PHE A 7 9.88 -60.54 -0.55
C PHE A 7 10.75 -59.47 -1.27
N THR A 8 10.86 -59.54 -2.57
CA THR A 8 11.57 -58.54 -3.37
C THR A 8 10.76 -57.23 -3.52
N LEU A 9 9.42 -57.29 -3.52
CA LEU A 9 8.58 -56.10 -3.51
C LEU A 9 8.58 -55.38 -2.16
N PHE A 10 8.67 -56.12 -1.04
CA PHE A 10 8.77 -55.56 0.31
C PHE A 10 10.15 -54.93 0.58
N LEU A 11 11.23 -55.45 -0.01
CA LEU A 11 12.58 -54.88 0.10
C LEU A 11 12.73 -53.63 -0.77
N ALA A 12 12.04 -53.57 -1.94
CA ALA A 12 12.01 -52.37 -2.80
C ALA A 12 11.18 -51.23 -2.19
N CYS A 13 10.10 -51.55 -1.45
CA CYS A 13 9.35 -50.52 -0.69
C CYS A 13 10.11 -49.99 0.54
N TYR A 14 11.01 -50.78 1.12
CA TYR A 14 11.85 -50.33 2.26
C TYR A 14 13.04 -49.47 1.79
N MET A 15 13.51 -49.65 0.54
CA MET A 15 14.57 -48.80 -0.04
C MET A 15 14.06 -47.45 -0.56
N LEU A 16 12.74 -47.30 -0.75
CA LEU A 16 12.15 -46.03 -1.22
C LEU A 16 11.80 -45.04 -0.08
N ASN A 17 11.92 -45.47 1.18
CA ASN A 17 11.71 -44.59 2.34
C ASN A 17 13.01 -43.98 2.91
N VAL A 18 14.15 -44.12 2.25
CA VAL A 18 15.45 -43.52 2.69
C VAL A 18 15.79 -42.25 1.92
N MET A 19 14.92 -41.79 1.02
CA MET A 19 15.13 -40.54 0.34
C MET A 19 14.19 -39.45 0.87
N GLY A 20 14.71 -38.62 1.79
CA GLY A 20 14.12 -37.35 2.15
C GLY A 20 13.85 -37.08 3.62
N GLN A 21 14.75 -37.50 4.53
CA GLN A 21 14.80 -36.79 5.82
C GLN A 21 15.27 -35.38 5.53
N SER A 22 14.37 -34.37 5.62
CA SER A 22 14.74 -32.97 5.55
C SER A 22 15.71 -32.71 6.70
N VAL A 23 16.82 -32.04 6.40
CA VAL A 23 17.84 -31.64 7.41
C VAL A 23 17.36 -30.51 8.30
N ASP A 24 16.12 -30.11 8.18
CA ASP A 24 15.56 -28.88 8.80
C ASP A 24 15.68 -28.88 10.33
N LYS A 25 15.64 -30.04 10.97
CA LYS A 25 15.77 -30.18 12.42
C LYS A 25 17.19 -30.53 12.90
N ASP A 26 18.13 -30.68 11.96
CA ASP A 26 19.51 -30.97 12.29
C ASP A 26 20.23 -29.70 12.74
N VAL A 27 21.08 -29.79 13.76
CA VAL A 27 21.91 -28.68 14.22
C VAL A 27 23.08 -28.52 13.26
N LEU A 28 23.13 -27.38 12.53
CA LEU A 28 24.19 -27.07 11.57
C LEU A 28 25.48 -26.66 12.28
N PHE A 29 25.37 -25.79 13.28
CA PHE A 29 26.48 -25.40 14.15
C PHE A 29 25.96 -24.91 15.51
N THR A 30 26.86 -24.76 16.47
CA THR A 30 26.57 -24.15 17.77
C THR A 30 27.38 -22.91 18.00
N VAL A 31 26.86 -21.96 18.79
CA VAL A 31 27.58 -20.83 19.35
C VAL A 31 27.45 -20.91 20.88
N ASP A 32 28.53 -21.22 21.60
CA ASP A 32 28.50 -21.50 23.04
C ASP A 32 27.39 -22.48 23.43
N ASN A 33 27.32 -23.63 22.76
CA ASN A 33 26.28 -24.66 22.95
C ASN A 33 24.85 -24.23 22.54
N GLU A 34 24.59 -22.99 22.10
CA GLU A 34 23.31 -22.61 21.54
C GLU A 34 23.18 -23.15 20.12
N PRO A 35 22.21 -24.01 19.81
CA PRO A 35 22.09 -24.63 18.50
C PRO A 35 21.56 -23.64 17.44
N VAL A 36 22.14 -23.72 16.26
CA VAL A 36 21.65 -23.09 15.03
C VAL A 36 21.26 -24.18 14.05
N PHE A 37 20.01 -24.20 13.66
CA PHE A 37 19.44 -25.27 12.84
C PHE A 37 19.68 -25.06 11.35
N ALA A 38 19.79 -26.15 10.62
CA ALA A 38 19.94 -26.13 9.16
C ALA A 38 18.75 -25.46 8.46
N SER A 39 17.52 -25.59 9.00
CA SER A 39 16.33 -24.92 8.46
C SER A 39 16.46 -23.38 8.45
N GLU A 40 16.99 -22.83 9.53
CA GLU A 40 17.20 -21.38 9.62
C GLU A 40 18.24 -20.90 8.58
N PHE A 41 19.36 -21.62 8.46
CA PHE A 41 20.38 -21.34 7.47
C PHE A 41 19.83 -21.41 6.05
N LEU A 42 19.13 -22.51 5.70
CA LEU A 42 18.57 -22.72 4.38
C LEU A 42 17.53 -21.66 4.02
N ARG A 43 16.69 -21.29 4.97
CA ARG A 43 15.68 -20.23 4.77
C ARG A 43 16.32 -18.88 4.44
N VAL A 44 17.33 -18.48 5.22
CA VAL A 44 18.01 -17.20 5.02
C VAL A 44 18.87 -17.23 3.75
N TYR A 45 19.57 -18.32 3.49
CA TYR A 45 20.36 -18.51 2.27
C TYR A 45 19.49 -18.40 1.01
N ASN A 46 18.38 -19.18 0.92
CA ASN A 46 17.50 -19.16 -0.23
C ASN A 46 16.84 -17.80 -0.46
N LYS A 47 16.44 -17.10 0.61
CA LYS A 47 15.86 -15.76 0.53
C LYS A 47 16.84 -14.74 -0.07
N ASN A 48 18.14 -14.90 0.19
CA ASN A 48 19.16 -13.97 -0.26
C ASN A 48 19.71 -14.31 -1.65
N LEU A 49 19.53 -15.54 -2.15
CA LEU A 49 20.03 -15.96 -3.47
C LEU A 49 19.59 -15.04 -4.61
N ASP A 50 18.33 -14.61 -4.58
CA ASP A 50 17.76 -13.73 -5.62
C ASP A 50 18.31 -12.30 -5.57
N LEU A 51 18.91 -11.90 -4.45
CA LEU A 51 19.46 -10.55 -4.24
C LEU A 51 20.95 -10.48 -4.55
N VAL A 52 21.65 -11.62 -4.60
CA VAL A 52 23.10 -11.72 -4.78
C VAL A 52 23.44 -11.68 -6.26
N GLN A 53 24.21 -10.66 -6.68
CA GLN A 53 24.69 -10.51 -8.06
C GLN A 53 26.04 -11.20 -8.30
N ASP A 54 26.82 -11.45 -7.25
CA ASP A 54 28.16 -12.04 -7.35
C ASP A 54 28.09 -13.55 -7.06
N GLU A 55 28.48 -14.37 -8.03
CA GLU A 55 28.47 -15.84 -7.92
C GLU A 55 29.32 -16.36 -6.75
N SER A 56 30.40 -15.64 -6.34
CA SER A 56 31.21 -16.04 -5.19
C SER A 56 30.44 -16.00 -3.87
N GLN A 57 29.46 -15.10 -3.75
CA GLN A 57 28.60 -15.00 -2.57
C GLN A 57 27.51 -16.07 -2.52
N LYS A 58 27.35 -16.86 -3.58
CA LYS A 58 26.49 -18.05 -3.61
C LYS A 58 27.20 -19.31 -3.13
N ASP A 59 28.51 -19.21 -2.84
CA ASP A 59 29.24 -20.32 -2.23
C ASP A 59 28.73 -20.58 -0.81
N VAL A 60 28.36 -21.84 -0.53
CA VAL A 60 27.74 -22.24 0.74
C VAL A 60 28.72 -22.07 1.91
N ASP A 61 30.00 -22.33 1.71
CA ASP A 61 31.01 -22.22 2.77
C ASP A 61 31.29 -20.75 3.11
N GLU A 62 31.39 -19.90 2.10
CA GLU A 62 31.54 -18.45 2.32
C GLU A 62 30.28 -17.86 2.97
N TYR A 63 29.09 -18.28 2.53
CA TYR A 63 27.84 -17.83 3.15
C TYR A 63 27.73 -18.34 4.61
N LEU A 64 28.18 -19.56 4.92
CA LEU A 64 28.22 -20.05 6.28
C LEU A 64 29.13 -19.22 7.20
N LYS A 65 30.26 -18.73 6.69
CA LYS A 65 31.12 -17.79 7.45
C LYS A 65 30.39 -16.49 7.77
N LEU A 66 29.68 -15.92 6.78
CA LEU A 66 28.89 -14.70 6.98
C LEU A 66 27.76 -14.93 7.99
N PHE A 67 27.07 -16.06 7.86
CA PHE A 67 25.97 -16.41 8.75
C PHE A 67 26.46 -16.70 10.18
N THR A 68 27.62 -17.32 10.32
CA THR A 68 28.25 -17.53 11.63
C THR A 68 28.64 -16.18 12.28
N ASN A 69 29.22 -15.26 11.52
CA ASN A 69 29.53 -13.90 12.01
C ASN A 69 28.26 -13.16 12.47
N TYR A 70 27.16 -13.29 11.71
CA TYR A 70 25.86 -12.75 12.09
C TYR A 70 25.38 -13.31 13.43
N LYS A 71 25.48 -14.63 13.65
CA LYS A 71 25.09 -15.26 14.90
C LYS A 71 25.99 -14.87 16.09
N LEU A 72 27.30 -14.70 15.86
CA LEU A 72 28.22 -14.19 16.87
C LEU A 72 27.83 -12.76 17.33
N LYS A 73 27.49 -11.88 16.38
CA LYS A 73 27.02 -10.52 16.69
C LYS A 73 25.72 -10.54 17.50
N LEU A 74 24.78 -11.41 17.15
CA LEU A 74 23.54 -11.54 17.91
C LEU A 74 23.78 -12.06 19.33
N LYS A 75 24.71 -13.00 19.49
CA LYS A 75 25.11 -13.48 20.81
C LYS A 75 25.69 -12.36 21.66
N GLU A 76 26.57 -11.53 21.08
CA GLU A 76 27.12 -10.35 21.75
C GLU A 76 26.05 -9.34 22.11
N ALA A 77 25.13 -9.03 21.19
CA ALA A 77 24.02 -8.10 21.46
C ALA A 77 23.16 -8.53 22.66
N ARG A 78 22.93 -9.84 22.79
CA ARG A 78 22.19 -10.41 23.92
C ARG A 78 23.02 -10.38 25.21
N SER A 79 24.33 -10.63 25.16
CA SER A 79 25.23 -10.57 26.32
C SER A 79 25.36 -9.14 26.86
N LEU A 80 25.15 -8.13 26.03
CA LEU A 80 25.12 -6.71 26.39
C LEU A 80 23.71 -6.22 26.80
N ASP A 81 22.73 -7.12 26.96
CA ASP A 81 21.37 -6.83 27.34
C ASP A 81 20.64 -5.81 26.43
N LEU A 82 21.05 -5.67 25.14
CA LEU A 82 20.42 -4.75 24.21
C LEU A 82 18.94 -5.08 23.98
N HIS A 83 18.55 -6.36 24.08
CA HIS A 83 17.16 -6.81 23.99
C HIS A 83 16.29 -6.36 25.18
N GLN A 84 16.87 -5.87 26.28
CA GLN A 84 16.15 -5.36 27.44
C GLN A 84 15.83 -3.86 27.31
N LYS A 85 16.46 -3.15 26.40
CA LYS A 85 16.23 -1.70 26.20
C LYS A 85 14.75 -1.39 25.97
N PRO A 86 14.17 -0.36 26.64
CA PRO A 86 12.76 0.03 26.45
C PRO A 86 12.43 0.42 25.01
N SER A 87 13.36 1.04 24.28
CA SER A 87 13.22 1.38 22.85
C SER A 87 13.02 0.14 22.00
N TYR A 88 13.91 -0.84 22.15
CA TYR A 88 13.84 -2.12 21.45
C TYR A 88 12.51 -2.84 21.69
N LYS A 89 12.08 -2.97 22.95
CA LYS A 89 10.83 -3.65 23.31
C LYS A 89 9.60 -2.95 22.72
N ARG A 90 9.57 -1.62 22.73
CA ARG A 90 8.48 -0.85 22.12
C ARG A 90 8.42 -1.02 20.60
N GLU A 91 9.57 -0.96 19.94
CA GLU A 91 9.66 -1.08 18.50
C GLU A 91 9.27 -2.48 18.02
N LEU A 92 9.81 -3.52 18.66
CA LEU A 92 9.45 -4.90 18.37
C LEU A 92 7.94 -5.16 18.59
N LEU A 93 7.37 -4.66 19.70
CA LEU A 93 5.93 -4.79 19.97
C LEU A 93 5.10 -4.07 18.92
N SER A 94 5.52 -2.88 18.50
CA SER A 94 4.83 -2.12 17.45
C SER A 94 4.83 -2.86 16.12
N TYR A 95 5.99 -3.40 15.74
CA TYR A 95 6.13 -4.20 14.52
C TYR A 95 5.27 -5.48 14.56
N LYS A 96 5.34 -6.23 15.66
CA LYS A 96 4.51 -7.43 15.86
C LYS A 96 3.03 -7.14 15.66
N LYS A 97 2.52 -6.05 16.26
CA LYS A 97 1.11 -5.64 16.11
C LYS A 97 0.77 -5.24 14.68
N GLN A 98 1.67 -4.56 13.99
CA GLN A 98 1.45 -4.17 12.61
C GLN A 98 1.44 -5.38 11.68
N LEU A 99 2.38 -6.29 11.86
CA LEU A 99 2.50 -7.52 11.07
C LEU A 99 1.29 -8.45 11.32
N ALA A 100 0.86 -8.60 12.58
CA ALA A 100 -0.26 -9.46 12.98
C ALA A 100 -1.55 -9.15 12.22
N LYS A 101 -1.79 -7.88 11.85
CA LYS A 101 -2.98 -7.48 11.07
C LYS A 101 -3.11 -8.21 9.73
N ASN A 102 -2.02 -8.64 9.13
CA ASN A 102 -2.03 -9.38 7.88
C ASN A 102 -2.36 -10.87 8.07
N TYR A 103 -2.13 -11.40 9.27
CA TYR A 103 -2.39 -12.80 9.62
C TYR A 103 -3.72 -12.99 10.36
N ILE A 104 -4.20 -11.94 11.06
CA ILE A 104 -5.46 -11.95 11.81
C ILE A 104 -6.54 -11.30 10.94
N THR A 105 -6.95 -12.03 9.91
CA THR A 105 -8.02 -11.63 8.99
C THR A 105 -8.61 -12.89 8.35
N ASP A 106 -9.85 -12.81 7.88
CA ASP A 106 -10.39 -13.86 7.01
C ASP A 106 -10.12 -13.50 5.55
N SER A 107 -9.03 -14.04 5.00
CA SER A 107 -8.62 -13.78 3.62
C SER A 107 -9.64 -14.28 2.61
N LYS A 108 -10.33 -15.40 2.89
CA LYS A 108 -11.34 -15.97 2.00
C LYS A 108 -12.54 -15.03 1.86
N VAL A 109 -13.10 -14.58 2.98
CA VAL A 109 -14.22 -13.62 2.97
C VAL A 109 -13.77 -12.29 2.37
N THR A 110 -12.55 -11.84 2.65
CA THR A 110 -11.99 -10.63 2.04
C THR A 110 -11.92 -10.75 0.52
N ASP A 111 -11.38 -11.85 -0.02
CA ASP A 111 -11.27 -12.09 -1.46
C ASP A 111 -12.65 -12.20 -2.13
N GLU A 112 -13.63 -12.83 -1.47
CA GLU A 112 -15.01 -12.91 -1.96
C GLU A 112 -15.65 -11.51 -2.05
N LEU A 113 -15.50 -10.69 -1.01
CA LEU A 113 -16.00 -9.31 -0.99
C LEU A 113 -15.30 -8.40 -2.00
N VAL A 114 -14.02 -8.61 -2.25
CA VAL A 114 -13.26 -7.87 -3.28
C VAL A 114 -13.75 -8.25 -4.68
N LYS A 115 -13.98 -9.53 -4.95
CA LYS A 115 -14.55 -9.99 -6.23
C LYS A 115 -15.96 -9.46 -6.43
N GLU A 116 -16.80 -9.52 -5.39
CA GLU A 116 -18.16 -8.97 -5.41
C GLU A 116 -18.14 -7.46 -5.68
N ALA A 117 -17.25 -6.72 -5.01
CA ALA A 117 -17.08 -5.29 -5.22
C ALA A 117 -16.71 -4.95 -6.67
N TYR A 118 -15.78 -5.70 -7.25
CA TYR A 118 -15.43 -5.54 -8.67
C TYR A 118 -16.61 -5.79 -9.59
N GLN A 119 -17.33 -6.88 -9.37
CA GLN A 119 -18.54 -7.20 -10.16
C GLN A 119 -19.58 -6.07 -10.07
N ARG A 120 -19.80 -5.50 -8.87
CA ARG A 120 -20.72 -4.39 -8.67
C ARG A 120 -20.23 -3.08 -9.28
N MET A 121 -18.94 -2.83 -9.30
CA MET A 121 -18.36 -1.67 -9.99
C MET A 121 -18.37 -1.81 -11.52
N SER A 122 -18.40 -3.05 -12.02
CA SER A 122 -18.51 -3.32 -13.46
C SER A 122 -19.92 -3.09 -14.02
N TYR A 123 -20.90 -2.84 -13.16
CA TYR A 123 -22.30 -2.58 -13.56
C TYR A 123 -22.85 -1.38 -12.80
N GLU A 124 -23.73 -0.64 -13.47
CA GLU A 124 -24.52 0.45 -12.91
C GLU A 124 -25.98 0.01 -12.80
N LEU A 125 -26.60 0.24 -11.63
CA LEU A 125 -28.02 0.03 -11.39
C LEU A 125 -28.77 1.34 -11.37
N ASN A 126 -29.92 1.41 -12.06
CA ASN A 126 -30.89 2.49 -11.92
C ASN A 126 -32.03 2.02 -11.00
N ALA A 127 -32.25 2.73 -9.92
CA ALA A 127 -33.28 2.34 -8.95
C ALA A 127 -33.99 3.51 -8.30
N ASN A 128 -35.20 3.21 -7.83
CA ASN A 128 -35.98 4.05 -6.93
C ASN A 128 -36.05 3.38 -5.57
N HIS A 129 -36.25 4.13 -4.48
CA HIS A 129 -36.46 3.56 -3.17
C HIS A 129 -37.54 4.28 -2.37
N ILE A 130 -38.10 3.58 -1.37
CA ILE A 130 -38.87 4.17 -0.29
C ILE A 130 -38.15 3.80 1.02
N LEU A 131 -37.88 4.82 1.85
CA LEU A 131 -37.29 4.69 3.19
C LEU A 131 -38.31 5.17 4.23
N ILE A 132 -38.53 4.37 5.24
CA ILE A 132 -39.09 4.81 6.50
C ILE A 132 -37.98 5.03 7.48
N LYS A 133 -37.72 6.30 7.83
CA LYS A 133 -36.66 6.69 8.74
C LYS A 133 -36.93 6.16 10.14
N VAL A 134 -35.99 5.46 10.71
CA VAL A 134 -35.99 5.01 12.09
C VAL A 134 -34.58 4.94 12.60
N ASP A 135 -34.33 5.44 13.83
CA ASP A 135 -33.00 5.47 14.41
C ASP A 135 -32.38 4.05 14.48
N GLU A 136 -31.07 3.95 14.29
CA GLU A 136 -30.37 2.66 14.32
C GLU A 136 -30.60 1.92 15.65
N ASN A 137 -30.67 2.68 16.75
CA ASN A 137 -30.86 2.18 18.12
C ASN A 137 -32.32 2.42 18.63
N ALA A 138 -33.31 2.57 17.71
CA ALA A 138 -34.69 2.76 18.11
C ALA A 138 -35.21 1.58 18.95
N ILE A 139 -36.12 1.87 19.86
CA ILE A 139 -36.77 0.86 20.71
C ILE A 139 -37.51 -0.17 19.85
N PRO A 140 -37.71 -1.40 20.33
CA PRO A 140 -38.36 -2.47 19.57
C PRO A 140 -39.73 -2.09 19.00
N GLN A 141 -40.54 -1.32 19.75
CA GLN A 141 -41.86 -0.88 19.34
C GLN A 141 -41.81 -0.01 18.07
N ASP A 142 -40.94 0.99 18.01
CA ASP A 142 -40.75 1.86 16.83
C ASP A 142 -40.22 1.09 15.64
N THR A 143 -39.29 0.16 15.90
CA THR A 143 -38.70 -0.73 14.89
C THR A 143 -39.77 -1.61 14.25
N ILE A 144 -40.65 -2.23 15.05
CA ILE A 144 -41.75 -3.07 14.58
C ILE A 144 -42.77 -2.23 13.81
N ALA A 145 -43.15 -1.06 14.32
CA ALA A 145 -44.09 -0.15 13.64
C ALA A 145 -43.55 0.27 12.26
N ALA A 146 -42.27 0.64 12.16
CA ALA A 146 -41.63 0.99 10.89
C ALA A 146 -41.58 -0.20 9.92
N PHE A 147 -41.31 -1.42 10.41
CA PHE A 147 -41.31 -2.64 9.59
C PHE A 147 -42.68 -2.96 9.04
N ILE A 148 -43.73 -2.88 9.86
CA ILE A 148 -45.11 -3.08 9.41
C ILE A 148 -45.47 -2.05 8.35
N LYS A 149 -45.15 -0.78 8.58
CA LYS A 149 -45.46 0.31 7.65
C LYS A 149 -44.76 0.10 6.30
N ILE A 150 -43.47 -0.24 6.27
CA ILE A 150 -42.74 -0.46 5.00
C ILE A 150 -43.26 -1.71 4.27
N THR A 151 -43.69 -2.75 5.01
CA THR A 151 -44.29 -3.95 4.43
C THR A 151 -45.60 -3.61 3.73
N ASN A 152 -46.47 -2.84 4.38
CA ASN A 152 -47.74 -2.38 3.78
C ASN A 152 -47.50 -1.49 2.55
N LEU A 153 -46.48 -0.62 2.61
CA LEU A 153 -46.10 0.18 1.44
C LEU A 153 -45.58 -0.68 0.29
N ARG A 154 -44.81 -1.73 0.58
CA ARG A 154 -44.40 -2.68 -0.45
C ARG A 154 -45.59 -3.33 -1.14
N ASP A 155 -46.58 -3.82 -0.37
CA ASP A 155 -47.76 -4.45 -0.92
C ASP A 155 -48.58 -3.48 -1.77
N ARG A 156 -48.63 -2.21 -1.38
CA ARG A 156 -49.24 -1.14 -2.20
C ARG A 156 -48.43 -0.92 -3.48
N THR A 157 -47.08 -0.87 -3.41
CA THR A 157 -46.26 -0.68 -4.62
C THR A 157 -46.44 -1.79 -5.65
N LEU A 158 -46.68 -3.03 -5.20
CA LEU A 158 -46.94 -4.18 -6.09
C LEU A 158 -48.35 -4.13 -6.76
N LYS A 159 -49.30 -3.49 -6.10
CA LYS A 159 -50.69 -3.37 -6.60
C LYS A 159 -50.94 -2.11 -7.41
N GLU A 160 -50.44 -0.99 -6.96
CA GLU A 160 -50.71 0.36 -7.47
C GLU A 160 -49.62 0.93 -8.36
N GLY A 161 -48.44 0.27 -8.39
CA GLY A 161 -47.23 0.77 -9.06
C GLY A 161 -46.30 1.55 -8.12
N PHE A 162 -44.99 1.29 -8.25
CA PHE A 162 -43.98 1.85 -7.33
C PHE A 162 -43.92 3.38 -7.41
N GLU A 163 -43.93 3.95 -8.61
CA GLU A 163 -43.76 5.39 -8.82
C GLU A 163 -44.92 6.19 -8.21
N LYS A 164 -46.16 5.69 -8.36
CA LYS A 164 -47.34 6.34 -7.77
C LYS A 164 -47.22 6.39 -6.24
N VAL A 165 -46.97 5.24 -5.61
CA VAL A 165 -46.87 5.14 -4.15
C VAL A 165 -45.71 5.95 -3.62
N ARG A 166 -44.53 5.91 -4.31
CA ARG A 166 -43.34 6.67 -3.97
C ARG A 166 -43.61 8.17 -3.87
N LEU A 167 -44.30 8.73 -4.87
CA LEU A 167 -44.63 10.17 -4.91
C LEU A 167 -45.64 10.54 -3.82
N GLU A 168 -46.68 9.69 -3.61
CA GLU A 168 -47.73 9.92 -2.62
C GLU A 168 -47.18 9.96 -1.18
N VAL A 169 -46.26 9.05 -0.83
CA VAL A 169 -45.85 8.85 0.55
C VAL A 169 -44.63 9.70 0.94
N HIS A 170 -43.94 10.29 -0.03
CA HIS A 170 -42.79 11.14 0.23
C HIS A 170 -43.17 12.40 1.01
N ASN A 171 -42.64 12.54 2.23
CA ASN A 171 -42.85 13.74 3.05
C ASN A 171 -41.56 14.46 3.44
N GLY A 172 -40.39 13.95 3.06
CA GLY A 172 -39.10 14.55 3.32
C GLY A 172 -38.63 14.60 4.79
N GLN A 173 -39.39 13.99 5.71
CA GLN A 173 -39.12 14.00 7.16
C GLN A 173 -38.99 12.58 7.74
N THR A 174 -40.01 11.76 7.57
CA THR A 174 -40.07 10.40 8.11
C THR A 174 -40.16 9.34 7.01
N VAL A 175 -40.68 9.71 5.84
CA VAL A 175 -40.79 8.84 4.67
C VAL A 175 -40.12 9.52 3.47
N PHE A 176 -39.13 8.85 2.89
CA PHE A 176 -38.40 9.33 1.73
C PHE A 176 -38.66 8.40 0.56
N GLY A 177 -39.35 8.90 -0.45
CA GLY A 177 -39.51 8.22 -1.72
C GLY A 177 -38.69 8.93 -2.78
N GLU A 178 -37.57 8.35 -3.18
CA GLU A 178 -36.57 9.03 -3.99
C GLU A 178 -36.19 8.24 -5.24
N LYS A 179 -35.86 8.96 -6.32
CA LYS A 179 -35.18 8.42 -7.49
C LYS A 179 -33.67 8.49 -7.24
N LEU A 180 -33.00 7.36 -7.24
CA LEU A 180 -31.55 7.31 -7.00
C LEU A 180 -30.74 7.53 -8.28
N GLY A 181 -31.37 7.31 -9.46
CA GLY A 181 -30.65 7.28 -10.73
C GLY A 181 -29.75 6.06 -10.82
N TYR A 182 -28.73 6.14 -11.68
CA TYR A 182 -27.71 5.10 -11.77
C TYR A 182 -26.68 5.24 -10.66
N PHE A 183 -26.26 4.11 -10.12
CA PHE A 183 -25.16 4.03 -9.13
C PHE A 183 -24.42 2.70 -9.29
N SER A 184 -23.19 2.65 -8.84
CA SER A 184 -22.32 1.46 -8.84
C SER A 184 -21.90 1.06 -7.44
N GLY A 185 -21.06 0.04 -7.31
CA GLY A 185 -20.49 -0.40 -6.04
C GLY A 185 -19.88 0.75 -5.24
N PHE A 186 -19.98 0.71 -3.93
CA PHE A 186 -19.54 1.72 -2.93
C PHE A 186 -20.29 3.06 -2.96
N SER A 187 -21.31 3.21 -3.79
CA SER A 187 -22.13 4.43 -3.80
C SER A 187 -23.15 4.47 -2.66
N MET A 188 -23.55 3.31 -2.17
CA MET A 188 -24.53 3.14 -1.10
C MET A 188 -23.95 2.33 0.06
N VAL A 189 -24.59 2.37 1.24
CA VAL A 189 -24.21 1.46 2.33
C VAL A 189 -24.36 0.01 1.90
N TYR A 190 -23.42 -0.84 2.27
CA TYR A 190 -23.30 -2.20 1.76
C TYR A 190 -24.60 -3.02 1.81
N LYS A 191 -25.37 -2.90 2.90
CA LYS A 191 -26.66 -3.62 3.02
C LYS A 191 -27.67 -3.19 1.96
N PHE A 192 -27.75 -1.89 1.64
CA PHE A 192 -28.60 -1.37 0.57
C PHE A 192 -28.09 -1.84 -0.79
N GLU A 193 -26.80 -1.67 -1.04
CA GLU A 193 -26.13 -2.12 -2.26
C GLU A 193 -26.38 -3.61 -2.51
N SER A 194 -26.19 -4.47 -1.49
CA SER A 194 -26.40 -5.92 -1.60
C SER A 194 -27.83 -6.26 -1.98
N VAL A 195 -28.83 -5.61 -1.38
CA VAL A 195 -30.24 -5.86 -1.73
C VAL A 195 -30.54 -5.39 -3.14
N ALA A 196 -30.06 -4.20 -3.53
CA ALA A 196 -30.29 -3.66 -4.87
C ALA A 196 -29.68 -4.57 -5.97
N TYR A 197 -28.41 -4.98 -5.83
CA TYR A 197 -27.76 -5.86 -6.81
C TYR A 197 -28.35 -7.27 -6.89
N ASN A 198 -28.98 -7.76 -5.81
CA ASN A 198 -29.67 -9.05 -5.76
C ASN A 198 -31.15 -8.99 -6.15
N THR A 199 -31.72 -7.79 -6.38
CA THR A 199 -33.07 -7.60 -6.87
C THR A 199 -33.10 -7.60 -8.39
N LYS A 200 -33.99 -8.37 -9.01
CA LYS A 200 -34.07 -8.41 -10.48
C LYS A 200 -34.60 -7.09 -11.03
N VAL A 201 -34.21 -6.77 -12.25
CA VAL A 201 -34.72 -5.61 -12.97
C VAL A 201 -36.25 -5.76 -13.14
N GLY A 202 -37.01 -4.74 -12.80
CA GLY A 202 -38.46 -4.69 -12.77
C GLY A 202 -39.06 -5.06 -11.41
N ASP A 203 -38.33 -5.71 -10.52
CA ASP A 203 -38.83 -6.18 -9.24
C ASP A 203 -38.72 -5.14 -8.12
N VAL A 204 -39.50 -5.34 -7.06
CA VAL A 204 -39.41 -4.61 -5.78
C VAL A 204 -38.89 -5.57 -4.71
N SER A 205 -37.81 -5.16 -4.02
CA SER A 205 -37.19 -5.95 -2.96
C SER A 205 -38.15 -6.26 -1.81
N LYS A 206 -37.77 -7.26 -0.99
CA LYS A 206 -38.36 -7.38 0.36
C LYS A 206 -37.89 -6.21 1.23
N PRO A 207 -38.67 -5.84 2.29
CA PRO A 207 -38.23 -4.87 3.28
C PRO A 207 -36.88 -5.27 3.91
N PHE A 208 -35.97 -4.32 4.04
CA PHE A 208 -34.69 -4.54 4.71
C PHE A 208 -34.29 -3.31 5.51
N ARG A 209 -33.44 -3.52 6.52
CA ARG A 209 -32.98 -2.46 7.43
C ARG A 209 -31.56 -2.04 7.14
N THR A 210 -31.35 -0.72 7.19
CA THR A 210 -30.01 -0.10 7.28
C THR A 210 -29.95 0.79 8.53
N ARG A 211 -28.85 1.45 8.80
CA ARG A 211 -28.72 2.45 9.88
C ARG A 211 -29.69 3.64 9.74
N PHE A 212 -30.23 3.87 8.54
CA PHE A 212 -31.16 4.98 8.28
C PHE A 212 -32.62 4.61 8.53
N GLY A 213 -32.97 3.33 8.54
CA GLY A 213 -34.32 2.83 8.70
C GLY A 213 -34.64 1.63 7.81
N TYR A 214 -35.92 1.43 7.53
CA TYR A 214 -36.40 0.36 6.66
C TYR A 214 -36.63 0.83 5.24
N HIS A 215 -36.15 0.04 4.30
CA HIS A 215 -36.20 0.33 2.87
C HIS A 215 -36.93 -0.76 2.09
N ILE A 216 -37.45 -0.36 0.96
CA ILE A 216 -37.72 -1.19 -0.23
C ILE A 216 -37.08 -0.51 -1.43
N VAL A 217 -36.50 -1.28 -2.35
CA VAL A 217 -35.87 -0.79 -3.58
C VAL A 217 -36.58 -1.41 -4.80
N ASN A 218 -36.86 -0.60 -5.81
CA ASN A 218 -37.31 -1.02 -7.13
C ASN A 218 -36.17 -0.79 -8.13
N VAL A 219 -35.67 -1.86 -8.70
CA VAL A 219 -34.61 -1.81 -9.71
C VAL A 219 -35.21 -1.64 -11.08
N LEU A 220 -34.91 -0.54 -11.76
CA LEU A 220 -35.49 -0.17 -13.04
C LEU A 220 -34.64 -0.68 -14.22
N ASP A 221 -33.31 -0.66 -14.07
CA ASP A 221 -32.37 -1.05 -15.12
C ASP A 221 -31.03 -1.47 -14.54
N LYS A 222 -30.31 -2.27 -15.32
CA LYS A 222 -28.92 -2.68 -15.04
C LYS A 222 -28.12 -2.65 -16.34
N ARG A 223 -27.06 -1.86 -16.36
CA ARG A 223 -26.16 -1.74 -17.53
C ARG A 223 -24.70 -1.97 -17.15
N GLN A 224 -23.85 -2.27 -18.12
CA GLN A 224 -22.42 -2.25 -17.92
C GLN A 224 -21.95 -0.83 -17.57
N SER A 225 -20.99 -0.73 -16.67
CA SER A 225 -20.40 0.56 -16.31
C SER A 225 -19.67 1.16 -17.51
N ARG A 226 -19.95 2.42 -17.77
CA ARG A 226 -19.36 3.19 -18.87
C ARG A 226 -17.95 3.71 -18.55
N GLY A 227 -17.42 3.35 -17.35
CA GLY A 227 -16.12 3.81 -16.87
C GLY A 227 -16.18 5.26 -16.38
N GLU A 228 -15.07 5.99 -16.59
CA GLU A 228 -14.89 7.36 -16.11
C GLU A 228 -14.74 8.33 -17.29
N ARG A 229 -15.31 9.53 -17.14
CA ARG A 229 -15.16 10.65 -18.08
C ARG A 229 -14.56 11.85 -17.37
N THR A 230 -13.63 12.51 -18.05
CA THR A 230 -13.18 13.87 -17.70
C THR A 230 -13.58 14.79 -18.84
N VAL A 231 -14.38 15.79 -18.53
CA VAL A 231 -14.90 16.73 -19.54
C VAL A 231 -14.67 18.17 -19.10
N ALA A 232 -14.63 19.09 -20.07
CA ALA A 232 -14.87 20.50 -19.83
C ALA A 232 -16.28 20.87 -20.28
N HIS A 233 -16.90 21.86 -19.65
CA HIS A 233 -18.18 22.37 -20.09
C HIS A 233 -18.26 23.89 -20.11
N ILE A 234 -19.14 24.41 -20.96
CA ILE A 234 -19.59 25.78 -20.95
C ILE A 234 -21.07 25.76 -20.58
N MET A 235 -21.45 26.47 -19.53
CA MET A 235 -22.84 26.58 -19.07
C MET A 235 -23.35 28.00 -19.22
N VAL A 236 -24.56 28.14 -19.70
CA VAL A 236 -25.26 29.45 -19.82
C VAL A 236 -26.62 29.33 -19.14
N ILE A 237 -26.85 30.21 -18.16
CA ILE A 237 -28.10 30.26 -17.39
C ILE A 237 -28.93 31.49 -17.75
N GLU A 238 -30.22 31.45 -17.42
CA GLU A 238 -31.12 32.58 -17.56
C GLU A 238 -30.79 33.69 -16.54
N SER A 239 -30.62 34.91 -17.01
CA SER A 239 -30.37 36.06 -16.12
C SER A 239 -31.65 36.43 -15.39
N LYS A 240 -31.68 36.23 -14.06
CA LYS A 240 -32.79 36.67 -13.23
C LYS A 240 -32.76 38.18 -12.91
N ARG A 241 -31.68 38.89 -13.23
CA ARG A 241 -31.45 40.28 -12.85
C ARG A 241 -31.61 41.26 -14.01
N ASP A 242 -31.55 40.78 -15.23
CA ASP A 242 -31.62 41.63 -16.44
C ASP A 242 -32.61 41.00 -17.42
N SER A 243 -33.79 41.61 -17.50
CA SER A 243 -34.86 41.20 -18.41
C SER A 243 -34.56 41.55 -19.90
N LEU A 244 -33.54 42.32 -20.15
CA LEU A 244 -33.06 42.68 -21.49
C LEU A 244 -31.87 41.83 -21.95
N ALA A 245 -31.38 40.93 -21.04
CA ALA A 245 -30.30 40.02 -21.38
C ALA A 245 -30.74 39.07 -22.52
N GLU A 246 -29.79 38.77 -23.39
CA GLU A 246 -29.99 37.78 -24.46
C GLU A 246 -30.39 36.42 -23.90
N LYS A 247 -31.32 35.75 -24.58
CA LYS A 247 -31.80 34.42 -24.15
C LYS A 247 -30.65 33.42 -24.10
N PRO A 248 -30.58 32.58 -23.06
CA PRO A 248 -29.49 31.60 -22.91
C PRO A 248 -29.28 30.68 -24.11
N GLU A 249 -30.37 30.36 -24.81
CA GLU A 249 -30.36 29.57 -26.02
C GLU A 249 -29.58 30.26 -27.15
N VAL A 250 -29.77 31.56 -27.34
CA VAL A 250 -29.07 32.34 -28.36
C VAL A 250 -27.60 32.49 -27.99
N ARG A 251 -27.31 32.84 -26.74
CA ARG A 251 -25.93 32.95 -26.23
C ARG A 251 -25.14 31.65 -26.40
N ILE A 252 -25.71 30.50 -26.07
CA ILE A 252 -24.99 29.23 -26.21
C ILE A 252 -24.76 28.86 -27.67
N GLN A 253 -25.71 29.17 -28.55
CA GLN A 253 -25.57 28.98 -30.01
C GLN A 253 -24.47 29.85 -30.60
N ASP A 254 -24.32 31.10 -30.15
CA ASP A 254 -23.25 31.97 -30.62
C ASP A 254 -21.88 31.53 -30.11
N ILE A 255 -21.80 31.00 -28.88
CA ILE A 255 -20.58 30.37 -28.39
C ILE A 255 -20.23 29.12 -29.21
N TYR A 256 -21.23 28.33 -29.60
CA TYR A 256 -21.02 27.13 -30.43
C TYR A 256 -20.53 27.51 -31.85
N LYS A 257 -21.08 28.59 -32.44
CA LYS A 257 -20.56 29.10 -33.73
C LYS A 257 -19.08 29.51 -33.64
N LYS A 258 -18.68 30.15 -32.53
CA LYS A 258 -17.28 30.53 -32.30
C LYS A 258 -16.36 29.32 -32.18
N LEU A 259 -16.79 28.26 -31.47
CA LEU A 259 -16.09 26.99 -31.44
C LEU A 259 -15.88 26.43 -32.84
N ASN A 260 -16.93 26.42 -33.68
CA ASN A 260 -16.87 25.94 -35.05
C ASN A 260 -16.00 26.81 -35.97
N GLN A 261 -15.73 28.07 -35.59
CA GLN A 261 -14.78 28.97 -36.24
C GLN A 261 -13.33 28.77 -35.77
N GLY A 262 -13.08 27.86 -34.82
CA GLY A 262 -11.74 27.52 -34.33
C GLY A 262 -11.31 28.25 -33.06
N GLU A 263 -12.20 29.01 -32.40
CA GLU A 263 -11.85 29.55 -31.07
C GLU A 263 -11.68 28.43 -30.04
N ALA A 264 -10.68 28.59 -29.17
CA ALA A 264 -10.36 27.55 -28.17
C ALA A 264 -11.47 27.41 -27.12
N PHE A 265 -11.92 26.17 -26.85
CA PHE A 265 -12.96 25.87 -25.91
C PHE A 265 -12.70 26.44 -24.52
N GLU A 266 -11.47 26.29 -24.03
CA GLU A 266 -11.03 26.76 -22.73
C GLU A 266 -11.08 28.30 -22.59
N SER A 267 -10.83 29.01 -23.67
CA SER A 267 -10.93 30.49 -23.73
C SER A 267 -12.38 30.94 -23.67
N LEU A 268 -13.26 30.30 -24.45
CA LEU A 268 -14.68 30.56 -24.44
C LEU A 268 -15.33 30.22 -23.11
N ALA A 269 -14.89 29.10 -22.47
CA ALA A 269 -15.36 28.72 -21.13
C ALA A 269 -15.00 29.79 -20.09
N LYS A 270 -13.76 30.30 -20.10
CA LYS A 270 -13.32 31.37 -19.19
C LYS A 270 -14.11 32.66 -19.38
N GLN A 271 -14.44 32.99 -20.61
CA GLN A 271 -15.07 34.26 -20.97
C GLN A 271 -16.58 34.23 -20.78
N PHE A 272 -17.24 33.14 -21.17
CA PHE A 272 -18.70 33.11 -21.36
C PHE A 272 -19.43 32.11 -20.42
N SER A 273 -18.74 31.20 -19.78
CA SER A 273 -19.42 30.25 -18.90
C SER A 273 -19.93 30.88 -17.60
N ASP A 274 -21.19 30.62 -17.30
CA ASP A 274 -21.82 31.04 -16.04
C ASP A 274 -21.51 30.10 -14.86
N ASP A 275 -20.96 28.92 -15.10
CA ASP A 275 -20.39 28.07 -14.01
C ASP A 275 -19.01 28.60 -13.58
N LYS A 276 -19.02 29.48 -12.59
CA LYS A 276 -17.82 30.13 -12.07
C LYS A 276 -16.82 29.14 -11.41
N ASN A 277 -17.27 27.94 -11.00
CA ASN A 277 -16.40 26.96 -10.37
C ASN A 277 -15.45 26.28 -11.38
N SER A 278 -15.90 26.10 -12.61
CA SER A 278 -15.12 25.49 -13.69
C SER A 278 -14.59 26.49 -14.72
N ALA A 279 -15.27 27.63 -14.94
CA ALA A 279 -14.92 28.60 -15.95
C ALA A 279 -13.45 29.04 -15.88
N SER A 280 -12.93 29.38 -14.68
CA SER A 280 -11.54 29.82 -14.48
C SER A 280 -10.51 28.76 -14.88
N LYS A 281 -10.93 27.47 -14.88
CA LYS A 281 -10.12 26.30 -15.28
C LYS A 281 -10.44 25.85 -16.72
N GLY A 282 -10.96 26.74 -17.56
CA GLY A 282 -11.33 26.39 -18.92
C GLY A 282 -12.55 25.49 -19.03
N GLY A 283 -13.42 25.50 -18.03
CA GLY A 283 -14.61 24.65 -17.98
C GLY A 283 -14.39 23.24 -17.45
N MET A 284 -13.17 22.90 -17.02
CA MET A 284 -12.79 21.55 -16.59
C MET A 284 -13.54 21.09 -15.35
N LEU A 285 -14.18 19.93 -15.43
CA LEU A 285 -14.81 19.23 -14.33
C LEU A 285 -13.90 18.13 -13.75
N LYS A 286 -14.17 17.73 -12.50
CA LYS A 286 -13.56 16.52 -11.95
C LYS A 286 -14.03 15.31 -12.75
N ALA A 287 -13.17 14.30 -12.86
CA ALA A 287 -13.55 13.03 -13.44
C ALA A 287 -14.76 12.41 -12.71
N PHE A 288 -15.67 11.82 -13.46
CA PHE A 288 -16.89 11.21 -12.92
C PHE A 288 -17.23 9.91 -13.64
N SER A 289 -17.87 9.01 -12.89
CA SER A 289 -18.48 7.77 -13.40
C SER A 289 -19.99 7.93 -13.53
N GLY A 290 -20.65 6.94 -14.13
CA GLY A 290 -22.10 6.95 -14.28
C GLY A 290 -22.84 7.12 -12.96
N GLY A 291 -23.85 7.97 -12.95
CA GLY A 291 -24.69 8.30 -11.81
C GLY A 291 -24.14 9.37 -10.86
N GLN A 292 -22.97 9.91 -11.13
CA GLN A 292 -22.36 10.97 -10.29
C GLN A 292 -22.79 12.38 -10.68
N ILE A 293 -23.32 12.56 -11.88
CA ILE A 293 -23.86 13.83 -12.37
C ILE A 293 -25.39 13.81 -12.23
N ARG A 294 -25.94 14.78 -11.50
CA ARG A 294 -27.39 14.85 -11.26
C ARG A 294 -28.21 15.05 -12.54
N ALA A 295 -27.74 15.91 -13.44
CA ALA A 295 -28.37 16.12 -14.73
C ALA A 295 -28.11 14.93 -15.65
N LYS A 296 -29.12 14.06 -15.80
CA LYS A 296 -29.00 12.85 -16.61
C LYS A 296 -28.66 13.17 -18.06
N GLU A 297 -29.26 14.21 -18.62
CA GLU A 297 -29.03 14.67 -20.00
C GLU A 297 -27.54 15.05 -20.20
N PHE A 298 -26.95 15.74 -19.22
CA PHE A 298 -25.53 16.09 -19.24
C PHE A 298 -24.65 14.84 -19.21
N GLU A 299 -24.96 13.92 -18.30
CA GLU A 299 -24.21 12.68 -18.16
C GLU A 299 -24.28 11.86 -19.46
N ASP A 300 -25.47 11.65 -20.00
CA ASP A 300 -25.67 10.84 -21.20
C ASP A 300 -24.93 11.43 -22.41
N ILE A 301 -24.95 12.75 -22.58
CA ILE A 301 -24.19 13.42 -23.65
C ILE A 301 -22.67 13.27 -23.43
N ALA A 302 -22.18 13.52 -22.22
CA ALA A 302 -20.76 13.37 -21.91
C ALA A 302 -20.23 11.95 -22.16
N PHE A 303 -21.03 10.93 -21.89
CA PHE A 303 -20.68 9.53 -22.14
C PHE A 303 -20.83 9.10 -23.60
N ASN A 304 -21.63 9.82 -24.41
CA ASN A 304 -21.80 9.56 -25.84
C ASN A 304 -20.69 10.18 -26.72
N LEU A 305 -19.89 11.07 -26.17
CA LEU A 305 -18.68 11.57 -26.88
C LEU A 305 -17.66 10.44 -26.97
N GLU A 306 -17.22 10.14 -28.20
CA GLU A 306 -16.41 8.94 -28.47
C GLU A 306 -14.90 9.23 -28.47
N ASN A 307 -14.48 10.38 -28.99
CA ASN A 307 -13.07 10.72 -29.13
C ASN A 307 -12.69 11.86 -28.21
N VAL A 308 -11.45 11.84 -27.72
CA VAL A 308 -10.89 13.00 -27.03
C VAL A 308 -10.96 14.21 -27.97
N ASP A 309 -11.31 15.37 -27.42
CA ASP A 309 -11.59 16.63 -28.09
C ASP A 309 -12.94 16.71 -28.83
N ASP A 310 -13.76 15.64 -28.87
CA ASP A 310 -15.13 15.76 -29.35
C ASP A 310 -15.90 16.79 -28.51
N VAL A 311 -16.71 17.63 -29.21
CA VAL A 311 -17.53 18.66 -28.60
C VAL A 311 -18.99 18.36 -28.91
N SER A 312 -19.86 18.46 -27.91
CA SER A 312 -21.30 18.25 -28.08
C SER A 312 -21.94 19.45 -28.81
N GLU A 313 -23.09 19.23 -29.44
CA GLU A 313 -24.00 20.29 -29.75
C GLU A 313 -24.55 20.96 -28.47
N PRO A 314 -25.04 22.21 -28.51
CA PRO A 314 -25.73 22.83 -27.40
C PRO A 314 -26.95 22.03 -26.95
N PHE A 315 -27.10 21.79 -25.68
CA PHE A 315 -28.24 21.08 -25.09
C PHE A 315 -28.68 21.70 -23.77
N LYS A 316 -29.91 21.41 -23.35
CA LYS A 316 -30.54 21.99 -22.18
C LYS A 316 -30.65 20.97 -21.05
N THR A 317 -30.36 21.38 -19.80
CA THR A 317 -30.68 20.68 -18.56
C THR A 317 -31.51 21.58 -17.65
N GLU A 318 -31.89 21.07 -16.48
CA GLU A 318 -32.53 21.89 -15.44
C GLU A 318 -31.65 23.04 -14.91
N TYR A 319 -30.31 22.96 -15.09
CA TYR A 319 -29.35 23.98 -14.66
C TYR A 319 -29.07 25.05 -15.68
N GLY A 320 -29.42 24.84 -16.95
CA GLY A 320 -29.16 25.77 -18.03
C GLY A 320 -28.83 25.08 -19.36
N TRP A 321 -28.26 25.84 -20.30
CA TRP A 321 -27.74 25.34 -21.56
C TRP A 321 -26.27 25.00 -21.44
N HIS A 322 -25.82 23.93 -22.10
CA HIS A 322 -24.48 23.40 -21.99
C HIS A 322 -23.88 23.08 -23.37
N ILE A 323 -22.56 23.16 -23.45
CA ILE A 323 -21.70 22.50 -24.43
C ILE A 323 -20.63 21.74 -23.65
N VAL A 324 -20.37 20.52 -24.03
CA VAL A 324 -19.40 19.63 -23.35
C VAL A 324 -18.31 19.22 -24.32
N LYS A 325 -17.04 19.25 -23.84
CA LYS A 325 -15.87 18.75 -24.56
C LYS A 325 -15.26 17.58 -23.79
N LEU A 326 -15.00 16.47 -24.48
CA LEU A 326 -14.36 15.30 -23.87
C LEU A 326 -12.83 15.51 -23.76
N HIS A 327 -12.29 15.42 -22.56
CA HIS A 327 -10.85 15.47 -22.32
C HIS A 327 -10.21 14.10 -22.14
N ASN A 328 -10.91 13.19 -21.43
CA ASN A 328 -10.38 11.85 -21.19
C ASN A 328 -11.52 10.85 -20.95
N LYS A 329 -11.31 9.63 -21.41
CA LYS A 329 -12.17 8.48 -21.12
C LYS A 329 -11.33 7.31 -20.60
N LYS A 330 -11.75 6.74 -19.50
CA LYS A 330 -11.12 5.54 -18.93
C LYS A 330 -12.16 4.45 -18.83
N PRO A 331 -11.95 3.28 -19.45
CA PRO A 331 -12.81 2.12 -19.21
C PRO A 331 -12.65 1.65 -17.79
N VAL A 332 -13.54 0.78 -17.30
CA VAL A 332 -13.35 0.07 -16.05
C VAL A 332 -12.09 -0.80 -16.18
N PRO A 333 -11.09 -0.64 -15.31
CA PRO A 333 -9.87 -1.43 -15.39
C PRO A 333 -10.15 -2.92 -15.12
N SER A 334 -9.19 -3.81 -15.45
CA SER A 334 -9.31 -5.23 -15.14
C SER A 334 -9.32 -5.48 -13.63
N PHE A 335 -9.84 -6.64 -13.22
CA PHE A 335 -9.87 -7.05 -11.82
C PHE A 335 -8.48 -6.99 -11.17
N GLU A 336 -7.47 -7.52 -11.83
CA GLU A 336 -6.10 -7.55 -11.31
C GLU A 336 -5.52 -6.13 -11.11
N ALA A 337 -5.82 -5.22 -12.03
CA ALA A 337 -5.39 -3.83 -11.90
C ALA A 337 -6.10 -3.08 -10.74
N MET A 338 -7.38 -3.41 -10.48
CA MET A 338 -8.18 -2.78 -9.42
C MET A 338 -8.03 -3.45 -8.06
N LYS A 339 -7.59 -4.71 -8.00
CA LYS A 339 -7.57 -5.52 -6.79
C LYS A 339 -6.91 -4.82 -5.58
N PRO A 340 -5.73 -4.19 -5.68
CA PRO A 340 -5.12 -3.51 -4.55
C PRO A 340 -5.99 -2.38 -3.97
N GLU A 341 -6.59 -1.56 -4.84
CA GLU A 341 -7.48 -0.47 -4.44
C GLU A 341 -8.77 -0.99 -3.82
N LEU A 342 -9.34 -2.05 -4.41
CA LEU A 342 -10.57 -2.69 -3.92
C LEU A 342 -10.40 -3.30 -2.53
N VAL A 343 -9.26 -3.93 -2.25
CA VAL A 343 -8.94 -4.45 -0.91
C VAL A 343 -9.00 -3.34 0.12
N GLU A 344 -8.39 -2.19 -0.16
CA GLU A 344 -8.42 -1.05 0.76
C GLU A 344 -9.81 -0.41 0.88
N LYS A 345 -10.58 -0.35 -0.20
CA LYS A 345 -11.99 0.11 -0.17
C LYS A 345 -12.87 -0.82 0.65
N VAL A 346 -12.75 -2.13 0.45
CA VAL A 346 -13.51 -3.15 1.21
C VAL A 346 -13.22 -3.05 2.70
N LYS A 347 -11.97 -2.87 3.11
CA LYS A 347 -11.58 -2.73 4.52
C LYS A 347 -12.15 -1.47 5.20
N ARG A 348 -12.38 -0.40 4.44
CA ARG A 348 -12.92 0.88 4.96
C ARG A 348 -14.44 0.99 4.85
N ASP A 349 -15.06 0.15 4.08
CA ASP A 349 -16.50 0.13 3.87
C ASP A 349 -17.22 -0.66 4.98
N SER A 350 -18.53 -0.45 5.10
CA SER A 350 -19.38 -1.17 6.08
C SER A 350 -19.42 -2.69 5.89
N ARG A 351 -19.01 -3.21 4.72
CA ARG A 351 -18.85 -4.65 4.45
C ARG A 351 -17.69 -5.29 5.20
N SER A 352 -16.73 -4.50 5.69
CA SER A 352 -15.63 -5.02 6.51
C SER A 352 -16.11 -5.74 7.76
N LYS A 353 -17.27 -5.37 8.29
CA LYS A 353 -17.90 -6.09 9.42
C LYS A 353 -18.09 -7.58 9.16
N LEU A 354 -18.33 -7.98 7.91
CA LEU A 354 -18.43 -9.41 7.56
C LEU A 354 -17.08 -10.13 7.68
N ILE A 355 -15.99 -9.43 7.44
CA ILE A 355 -14.62 -9.97 7.63
C ILE A 355 -14.38 -10.19 9.13
N ASP A 356 -14.74 -9.21 9.96
CA ASP A 356 -14.58 -9.28 11.41
C ASP A 356 -15.47 -10.38 12.01
N GLU A 357 -16.74 -10.49 11.54
CA GLU A 357 -17.66 -11.55 11.94
C GLU A 357 -17.16 -12.94 11.52
N ALA A 358 -16.66 -13.08 10.30
CA ALA A 358 -16.09 -14.35 9.82
C ALA A 358 -14.86 -14.75 10.64
N LEU A 359 -13.95 -13.81 10.88
CA LEU A 359 -12.78 -14.02 11.72
C LEU A 359 -13.18 -14.46 13.13
N THR A 360 -14.07 -13.72 13.80
CA THR A 360 -14.46 -14.03 15.17
C THR A 360 -15.19 -15.37 15.26
N ASN A 361 -16.03 -15.73 14.29
CA ASN A 361 -16.66 -17.05 14.21
C ASN A 361 -15.63 -18.17 14.03
N LYS A 362 -14.62 -17.95 13.19
CA LYS A 362 -13.49 -18.89 13.02
C LYS A 362 -12.70 -19.06 14.31
N LEU A 363 -12.44 -17.97 15.05
CA LEU A 363 -11.74 -18.01 16.33
C LEU A 363 -12.60 -18.67 17.42
N LYS A 364 -13.91 -18.41 17.47
CA LYS A 364 -14.85 -19.10 18.37
C LYS A 364 -14.80 -20.61 18.15
N THR A 365 -14.80 -21.05 16.90
CA THR A 365 -14.68 -22.49 16.56
C THR A 365 -13.32 -23.04 16.96
N LYS A 366 -12.24 -22.34 16.64
CA LYS A 366 -10.85 -22.73 16.94
C LYS A 366 -10.62 -22.95 18.45
N TYR A 367 -11.15 -22.04 19.27
CA TYR A 367 -10.96 -22.06 20.73
C TYR A 367 -12.16 -22.69 21.48
N ASN A 368 -13.04 -23.41 20.78
CA ASN A 368 -14.18 -24.13 21.34
C ASN A 368 -15.10 -23.24 22.19
N ILE A 369 -15.35 -21.99 21.78
CA ILE A 369 -16.29 -21.10 22.46
C ILE A 369 -17.71 -21.51 22.11
N GLY A 370 -18.50 -21.80 23.15
CA GLY A 370 -19.90 -22.16 22.98
C GLY A 370 -20.74 -21.03 22.34
N SER A 371 -21.82 -21.42 21.65
CA SER A 371 -22.74 -20.47 21.01
C SER A 371 -23.63 -19.71 21.97
N LYS A 372 -23.75 -20.18 23.23
CA LYS A 372 -24.56 -19.53 24.27
C LYS A 372 -23.69 -18.62 25.12
N HIS A 373 -24.22 -17.44 25.44
CA HIS A 373 -23.58 -16.56 26.42
C HIS A 373 -23.52 -17.25 27.79
N PRO A 374 -22.51 -16.98 28.60
CA PRO A 374 -22.53 -17.34 30.03
C PRO A 374 -23.67 -16.60 30.73
N ASN A 375 -23.96 -16.96 31.96
CA ASN A 375 -24.93 -16.22 32.73
C ASN A 375 -24.42 -14.79 33.00
N LEU A 376 -25.09 -13.79 32.42
CA LEU A 376 -24.76 -12.36 32.54
C LEU A 376 -25.66 -11.63 33.54
N ASP A 377 -26.57 -12.34 34.24
CA ASP A 377 -27.54 -11.73 35.18
C ASP A 377 -26.88 -10.90 36.26
N TYR A 378 -25.70 -11.30 36.72
CA TYR A 378 -24.93 -10.53 37.68
C TYR A 378 -24.61 -9.13 37.13
N PHE A 379 -24.11 -9.03 35.90
CA PHE A 379 -23.77 -7.75 35.30
C PHE A 379 -25.03 -6.90 35.02
N VAL A 380 -26.13 -7.55 34.64
CA VAL A 380 -27.45 -6.88 34.51
C VAL A 380 -27.88 -6.28 35.84
N SER A 381 -27.67 -6.98 36.95
CA SER A 381 -28.10 -6.52 38.26
C SER A 381 -27.28 -5.35 38.84
N ILE A 382 -26.01 -5.19 38.44
CA ILE A 382 -25.12 -4.13 38.97
C ILE A 382 -25.06 -2.92 38.03
N LEU A 383 -25.47 -3.02 36.76
CA LEU A 383 -25.54 -1.86 35.85
C LEU A 383 -26.79 -1.03 36.15
N ASN A 384 -26.64 0.28 36.02
CA ASN A 384 -27.73 1.25 36.16
C ASN A 384 -27.58 2.41 35.17
N ASP A 385 -28.44 3.42 35.28
CA ASP A 385 -28.48 4.58 34.37
C ASP A 385 -27.23 5.49 34.45
N ASP A 386 -26.38 5.33 35.43
CA ASP A 386 -25.12 6.07 35.54
C ASP A 386 -24.11 5.63 34.47
N TYR A 387 -24.28 4.43 33.95
CA TYR A 387 -23.50 3.96 32.78
C TYR A 387 -23.63 4.89 31.56
N PHE A 388 -24.84 5.40 31.31
CA PHE A 388 -25.11 6.32 30.21
C PHE A 388 -24.66 7.76 30.49
N LYS A 389 -24.29 8.06 31.76
CA LYS A 389 -23.73 9.35 32.20
C LYS A 389 -22.19 9.28 32.28
N ARG A 390 -21.58 8.14 32.03
CA ARG A 390 -20.15 7.88 32.19
C ARG A 390 -19.66 8.04 33.66
N THR A 391 -20.52 7.74 34.62
CA THR A 391 -20.25 7.84 36.05
C THR A 391 -20.37 6.52 36.80
N TRP A 392 -20.82 5.45 36.11
CA TRP A 392 -20.95 4.14 36.71
C TRP A 392 -19.59 3.58 37.11
N LYS A 393 -19.54 2.94 38.29
CA LYS A 393 -18.36 2.27 38.86
C LYS A 393 -18.73 0.86 39.29
N LEU A 394 -17.71 0.00 39.42
CA LEU A 394 -17.90 -1.30 40.01
C LEU A 394 -18.34 -1.18 41.48
N PRO A 395 -19.29 -2.02 41.96
CA PRO A 395 -19.65 -2.08 43.37
C PRO A 395 -18.47 -2.48 44.25
N GLU A 396 -18.51 -2.12 45.53
CA GLU A 396 -17.46 -2.47 46.53
C GLU A 396 -17.36 -4.01 46.71
N ASP A 397 -18.50 -4.69 46.66
CA ASP A 397 -18.64 -6.17 46.76
C ASP A 397 -18.54 -6.89 45.42
N PHE A 398 -17.94 -6.26 44.40
CA PHE A 398 -17.84 -6.80 43.09
C PHE A 398 -17.13 -8.17 43.04
N LYS A 399 -17.80 -9.16 42.45
CA LYS A 399 -17.30 -10.54 42.34
C LYS A 399 -16.23 -10.74 41.27
N GLY A 400 -15.18 -9.94 41.32
CA GLY A 400 -14.18 -9.79 40.26
C GLY A 400 -13.39 -11.05 39.90
N SER A 401 -13.24 -11.98 40.84
CA SER A 401 -12.45 -13.22 40.65
C SER A 401 -13.23 -14.38 40.01
N GLU A 402 -14.56 -14.27 39.86
CA GLU A 402 -15.34 -15.34 39.23
C GLU A 402 -15.00 -15.50 37.75
N LEU A 403 -14.90 -16.75 37.30
CA LEU A 403 -14.62 -17.07 35.90
C LEU A 403 -15.81 -16.67 35.00
N LEU A 404 -15.55 -15.91 33.95
CA LEU A 404 -16.53 -15.53 32.95
C LEU A 404 -16.45 -16.42 31.69
N VAL A 405 -15.26 -16.51 31.12
CA VAL A 405 -15.02 -17.31 29.91
C VAL A 405 -13.55 -17.73 29.83
N ARG A 406 -13.30 -18.91 29.22
CA ARG A 406 -11.94 -19.40 28.93
C ARG A 406 -11.73 -19.37 27.42
N ILE A 407 -10.61 -18.79 26.96
CA ILE A 407 -10.18 -18.78 25.57
C ILE A 407 -8.83 -19.50 25.49
N GLY A 408 -8.80 -20.68 24.89
CA GLY A 408 -7.62 -21.52 24.93
C GLY A 408 -7.21 -21.86 26.38
N ASP A 409 -6.00 -21.49 26.77
CA ASP A 409 -5.45 -21.67 28.11
C ASP A 409 -5.67 -20.46 29.04
N LYS A 410 -6.18 -19.34 28.51
CA LYS A 410 -6.39 -18.10 29.26
C LYS A 410 -7.78 -18.01 29.82
N GLU A 411 -7.87 -17.72 31.12
CA GLU A 411 -9.10 -17.43 31.83
C GLU A 411 -9.36 -15.93 31.86
N PHE A 412 -10.60 -15.55 31.58
CA PHE A 412 -11.11 -14.19 31.71
C PHE A 412 -12.14 -14.17 32.84
N ALA A 413 -11.84 -13.37 33.84
CA ALA A 413 -12.68 -13.24 35.02
C ALA A 413 -13.73 -12.12 34.86
N TYR A 414 -14.65 -12.03 35.80
CA TYR A 414 -15.62 -10.94 35.87
C TYR A 414 -14.95 -9.57 35.90
N ASN A 415 -13.77 -9.46 36.53
CA ASN A 415 -13.02 -8.22 36.55
C ASN A 415 -12.62 -7.73 35.13
N ASP A 416 -12.27 -8.63 34.24
CA ASP A 416 -11.89 -8.26 32.87
C ASP A 416 -13.05 -7.62 32.13
N PHE A 417 -14.25 -8.19 32.24
CA PHE A 417 -15.46 -7.64 31.65
C PHE A 417 -15.96 -6.39 32.39
N GLY A 418 -15.83 -6.36 33.72
CA GLY A 418 -16.14 -5.16 34.53
C GLY A 418 -15.33 -3.95 34.09
N VAL A 419 -14.01 -4.11 33.92
CA VAL A 419 -13.11 -3.07 33.39
C VAL A 419 -13.48 -2.69 31.96
N PHE A 420 -13.82 -3.66 31.11
CA PHE A 420 -14.31 -3.38 29.77
C PHE A 420 -15.59 -2.54 29.78
N LEU A 421 -16.55 -2.85 30.66
CA LEU A 421 -17.77 -2.06 30.83
C LEU A 421 -17.45 -0.62 31.26
N ILE A 422 -16.56 -0.42 32.25
CA ILE A 422 -16.13 0.92 32.67
C ILE A 422 -15.58 1.70 31.48
N ASN A 423 -14.65 1.12 30.73
CA ASN A 423 -13.96 1.77 29.61
C ASN A 423 -14.88 2.03 28.40
N SER A 424 -15.98 1.28 28.29
CA SER A 424 -16.91 1.38 27.18
C SER A 424 -18.10 2.31 27.40
N GLN A 425 -18.17 2.98 28.58
CA GLN A 425 -19.20 3.97 28.87
C GLN A 425 -19.16 5.16 27.91
N ARG A 426 -20.35 5.68 27.55
CA ARG A 426 -20.52 6.90 26.78
C ARG A 426 -21.54 7.81 27.46
N ASN A 427 -21.39 9.12 27.29
CA ASN A 427 -22.40 10.07 27.68
C ASN A 427 -23.43 10.17 26.55
N GLU A 428 -24.50 9.40 26.66
CA GLU A 428 -25.55 9.27 25.61
C GLU A 428 -26.89 8.90 26.23
N PRO A 429 -28.01 9.26 25.60
CA PRO A 429 -29.32 8.85 26.08
C PRO A 429 -29.46 7.32 26.12
N LYS A 430 -30.14 6.81 27.13
CA LYS A 430 -30.50 5.40 27.21
C LYS A 430 -31.47 5.04 26.07
N LYS A 431 -31.06 4.15 25.19
CA LYS A 431 -31.78 3.74 23.99
C LYS A 431 -32.23 2.28 24.01
N GLU A 432 -31.77 1.50 24.98
CA GLU A 432 -32.01 0.08 25.08
C GLU A 432 -32.09 -0.41 26.52
N SER A 433 -32.59 -1.61 26.76
CA SER A 433 -32.57 -2.21 28.08
C SER A 433 -31.17 -2.57 28.53
N ILE A 434 -30.96 -2.67 29.86
CA ILE A 434 -29.66 -3.05 30.43
C ILE A 434 -29.26 -4.45 29.99
N GLU A 435 -30.21 -5.39 29.89
CA GLU A 435 -29.97 -6.75 29.42
C GLU A 435 -29.40 -6.76 27.98
N SER A 436 -30.04 -5.98 27.08
CA SER A 436 -29.58 -5.84 25.70
C SER A 436 -28.19 -5.21 25.64
N LEU A 437 -27.94 -4.17 26.45
CA LEU A 437 -26.64 -3.50 26.53
C LEU A 437 -25.56 -4.47 27.01
N VAL A 438 -25.79 -5.19 28.12
CA VAL A 438 -24.83 -6.16 28.69
C VAL A 438 -24.51 -7.25 27.68
N SER A 439 -25.51 -7.81 27.00
CA SER A 439 -25.32 -8.83 25.96
C SER A 439 -24.44 -8.32 24.83
N LYS A 440 -24.75 -7.16 24.27
CA LYS A 440 -23.93 -6.54 23.20
C LYS A 440 -22.49 -6.22 23.63
N LYS A 441 -22.34 -5.75 24.88
CA LYS A 441 -21.02 -5.45 25.44
C LYS A 441 -20.20 -6.71 25.66
N TYR A 442 -20.85 -7.80 26.10
CA TYR A 442 -20.20 -9.10 26.21
C TYR A 442 -19.73 -9.63 24.85
N ASP A 443 -20.58 -9.55 23.81
CA ASP A 443 -20.17 -9.94 22.45
C ASP A 443 -18.94 -9.14 21.98
N SER A 444 -18.91 -7.83 22.22
CA SER A 444 -17.76 -6.98 21.87
C SER A 444 -16.54 -7.39 22.69
N PHE A 445 -16.67 -7.58 23.99
CA PHE A 445 -15.59 -8.03 24.88
C PHE A 445 -15.02 -9.38 24.44
N LEU A 446 -15.88 -10.34 24.16
CA LEU A 446 -15.46 -11.67 23.71
C LEU A 446 -14.73 -11.62 22.37
N ASN A 447 -15.24 -10.86 21.41
CA ASN A 447 -14.63 -10.71 20.10
C ASN A 447 -13.24 -10.03 20.21
N ASP A 448 -13.12 -8.94 20.99
CA ASP A 448 -11.84 -8.26 21.23
C ASP A 448 -10.85 -9.20 21.94
N SER A 449 -11.33 -9.97 22.92
CA SER A 449 -10.51 -10.92 23.67
C SER A 449 -10.02 -12.09 22.80
N LEU A 450 -10.85 -12.60 21.89
CA LEU A 450 -10.48 -13.64 20.93
C LEU A 450 -9.40 -13.15 19.96
N VAL A 451 -9.58 -11.98 19.40
CA VAL A 451 -8.60 -11.37 18.49
C VAL A 451 -7.28 -11.12 19.22
N LYS A 452 -7.36 -10.57 20.43
CA LYS A 452 -6.18 -10.32 21.26
C LYS A 452 -5.45 -11.59 21.66
N TYR A 453 -6.17 -12.64 22.06
CA TYR A 453 -5.60 -13.94 22.37
C TYR A 453 -4.91 -14.54 21.14
N GLN A 454 -5.54 -14.49 19.96
CA GLN A 454 -4.94 -14.94 18.71
C GLN A 454 -3.66 -14.14 18.38
N GLU A 455 -3.68 -12.80 18.57
CA GLU A 455 -2.52 -11.93 18.36
C GLU A 455 -1.35 -12.34 19.27
N ASP A 456 -1.62 -12.56 20.55
CA ASP A 456 -0.61 -12.92 21.54
C ASP A 456 0.02 -14.30 21.28
N ASN A 457 -0.75 -15.24 20.69
CA ASN A 457 -0.31 -16.60 20.39
C ASN A 457 0.15 -16.82 18.95
N LEU A 458 0.11 -15.80 18.10
CA LEU A 458 0.39 -15.93 16.68
C LEU A 458 1.81 -16.43 16.40
N GLU A 459 2.79 -16.02 17.21
CA GLU A 459 4.20 -16.43 17.06
C GLU A 459 4.42 -17.93 17.34
N THR A 460 3.55 -18.56 18.16
CA THR A 460 3.60 -20.00 18.44
C THR A 460 2.75 -20.83 17.50
N GLU A 461 1.75 -20.23 16.87
CA GLU A 461 0.75 -20.90 16.05
C GLU A 461 0.97 -20.77 14.53
N ASN A 462 1.83 -19.83 14.11
CA ASN A 462 2.10 -19.56 12.70
C ASN A 462 3.61 -19.41 12.46
N GLU A 463 4.17 -20.40 11.76
CA GLU A 463 5.60 -20.47 11.49
C GLU A 463 6.12 -19.31 10.63
N ASP A 464 5.37 -18.91 9.60
CA ASP A 464 5.77 -17.78 8.75
C ASP A 464 5.84 -16.48 9.56
N TYR A 465 4.83 -16.22 10.38
CA TYR A 465 4.83 -15.06 11.28
C TYR A 465 6.00 -15.10 12.26
N ALA A 466 6.23 -16.26 12.89
CA ALA A 466 7.33 -16.45 13.83
C ALA A 466 8.69 -16.16 13.17
N ASN A 467 8.89 -16.65 11.96
CA ASN A 467 10.11 -16.43 11.18
C ASN A 467 10.34 -14.95 10.86
N ILE A 468 9.31 -14.23 10.39
CA ILE A 468 9.41 -12.80 10.09
C ILE A 468 9.69 -11.98 11.36
N VAL A 469 9.01 -12.31 12.46
CA VAL A 469 9.25 -11.65 13.75
C VAL A 469 10.66 -11.93 14.27
N ALA A 470 11.17 -13.16 14.12
CA ALA A 470 12.54 -13.51 14.51
C ALA A 470 13.58 -12.72 13.69
N GLU A 471 13.41 -12.61 12.37
CA GLU A 471 14.28 -11.81 11.51
C GLU A 471 14.29 -10.32 11.91
N TYR A 472 13.11 -9.76 12.17
CA TYR A 472 13.01 -8.36 12.59
C TYR A 472 13.64 -8.13 13.97
N ARG A 473 13.39 -9.03 14.92
CA ARG A 473 13.98 -9.05 16.26
C ARG A 473 15.50 -9.03 16.20
N ASP A 474 16.06 -9.92 15.40
CA ASP A 474 17.51 -10.05 15.23
C ASP A 474 18.09 -8.84 14.49
N GLY A 475 17.36 -8.31 13.49
CA GLY A 475 17.74 -7.09 12.78
C GLY A 475 17.84 -5.86 13.67
N LEU A 476 16.88 -5.68 14.58
CA LEU A 476 16.91 -4.58 15.57
C LEU A 476 18.11 -4.69 16.51
N LEU A 477 18.41 -5.92 17.00
CA LEU A 477 19.56 -6.15 17.86
C LEU A 477 20.85 -5.87 17.14
N LEU A 478 20.97 -6.36 15.90
CA LEU A 478 22.17 -6.15 15.08
C LEU A 478 22.40 -4.67 14.79
N PHE A 479 21.34 -3.94 14.43
CA PHE A 479 21.41 -2.51 14.17
C PHE A 479 21.93 -1.74 15.40
N ASP A 480 21.32 -1.93 16.56
CA ASP A 480 21.69 -1.26 17.81
C ASP A 480 23.12 -1.60 18.24
N LEU A 481 23.53 -2.86 18.06
CA LEU A 481 24.90 -3.30 18.31
C LEU A 481 25.90 -2.63 17.38
N MET A 482 25.65 -2.66 16.07
CA MET A 482 26.54 -2.09 15.08
C MET A 482 26.64 -0.57 15.21
N GLU A 483 25.51 0.08 15.50
CA GLU A 483 25.50 1.53 15.72
C GLU A 483 26.39 1.93 16.89
N THR A 484 26.27 1.24 18.00
CA THR A 484 27.01 1.59 19.25
C THR A 484 28.48 1.15 19.19
N THR A 485 28.76 -0.04 18.66
CA THR A 485 30.10 -0.65 18.71
C THR A 485 30.99 -0.22 17.55
N ILE A 486 30.41 -0.06 16.35
CA ILE A 486 31.19 0.21 15.13
C ILE A 486 30.93 1.61 14.59
N TRP A 487 29.68 1.93 14.22
CA TRP A 487 29.42 3.11 13.38
C TRP A 487 29.61 4.44 14.13
N ASN A 488 29.06 4.57 15.33
CA ASN A 488 29.21 5.80 16.12
C ASN A 488 30.62 5.92 16.69
N ALA A 489 31.20 4.82 17.17
CA ALA A 489 32.58 4.81 17.66
C ALA A 489 33.59 5.19 16.55
N ALA A 490 33.40 4.65 15.33
CA ALA A 490 34.26 5.00 14.22
C ALA A 490 34.10 6.45 13.73
N LYS A 491 32.95 7.08 13.91
CA LYS A 491 32.73 8.48 13.50
C LYS A 491 33.32 9.49 14.48
N THR A 492 33.37 9.14 15.75
CA THR A 492 33.79 10.06 16.83
C THR A 492 35.26 9.96 17.22
N ASP A 493 35.92 8.89 16.86
CA ASP A 493 37.31 8.64 17.16
C ASP A 493 38.24 9.28 16.10
N SER A 494 38.36 10.60 16.15
CA SER A 494 39.16 11.36 15.16
C SER A 494 40.62 10.96 15.16
N THR A 495 41.20 10.58 16.30
CA THR A 495 42.59 10.16 16.42
C THR A 495 42.80 8.83 15.68
N ALA A 496 41.96 7.85 15.92
CA ALA A 496 42.10 6.55 15.26
C ALA A 496 41.79 6.63 13.75
N ILE A 497 40.90 7.54 13.31
CA ILE A 497 40.66 7.80 11.88
C ILE A 497 41.90 8.38 11.23
N GLU A 498 42.58 9.33 11.89
CA GLU A 498 43.82 9.94 11.39
C GLU A 498 44.96 8.91 11.30
N GLU A 499 45.17 8.12 12.36
CA GLU A 499 46.16 7.03 12.39
C GLU A 499 45.89 5.98 11.29
N PHE A 500 44.62 5.61 11.09
CA PHE A 500 44.20 4.68 10.04
C PHE A 500 44.48 5.25 8.65
N TYR A 501 44.15 6.54 8.42
CA TYR A 501 44.45 7.21 7.17
C TYR A 501 45.94 7.25 6.89
N GLU A 502 46.78 7.68 7.84
CA GLU A 502 48.21 7.74 7.66
C GLU A 502 48.84 6.37 7.35
N SER A 503 48.35 5.30 8.03
CA SER A 503 48.80 3.92 7.81
C SER A 503 48.36 3.36 6.46
N ASN A 504 47.25 3.86 5.88
CA ASN A 504 46.69 3.39 4.62
C ASN A 504 46.70 4.43 3.50
N LYS A 505 47.48 5.47 3.65
CA LYS A 505 47.52 6.68 2.79
C LYS A 505 47.65 6.37 1.30
N ALA A 506 48.41 5.32 0.95
CA ALA A 506 48.59 4.88 -0.43
C ALA A 506 47.25 4.48 -1.15
N ASN A 507 46.21 4.15 -0.41
CA ASN A 507 44.90 3.77 -0.95
C ASN A 507 44.05 5.00 -1.32
N TYR A 508 44.38 6.18 -0.80
CA TYR A 508 43.57 7.39 -0.96
C TYR A 508 44.22 8.38 -1.92
N VAL A 509 44.18 8.07 -3.20
CA VAL A 509 44.81 8.87 -4.24
C VAL A 509 43.78 9.39 -5.26
N LYS A 510 44.08 10.58 -5.80
CA LYS A 510 43.42 11.05 -7.01
C LYS A 510 44.19 10.47 -8.20
N PRO A 511 43.54 9.74 -9.11
CA PRO A 511 44.24 9.23 -10.28
C PRO A 511 44.79 10.36 -11.14
N LYS A 512 45.67 10.04 -12.08
CA LYS A 512 46.13 10.97 -13.13
C LYS A 512 44.92 11.53 -13.86
N ARG A 513 44.81 12.84 -14.04
CA ARG A 513 43.68 13.57 -14.60
C ARG A 513 44.14 14.53 -15.69
N LEU A 514 43.18 14.97 -16.50
CA LEU A 514 43.39 15.98 -17.54
C LEU A 514 42.58 17.23 -17.21
N ASP A 515 43.15 18.42 -17.39
CA ASP A 515 42.36 19.61 -17.70
C ASP A 515 42.23 19.69 -19.23
N ALA A 516 41.04 19.48 -19.72
CA ALA A 516 40.81 19.32 -21.15
C ALA A 516 39.48 19.92 -21.62
N ILE A 517 39.41 20.18 -22.91
CA ILE A 517 38.19 20.46 -23.66
C ILE A 517 37.95 19.30 -24.63
N VAL A 518 36.84 18.63 -24.48
CA VAL A 518 36.38 17.58 -25.39
C VAL A 518 35.31 18.16 -26.27
N ALA A 519 35.49 18.11 -27.58
CA ALA A 519 34.51 18.47 -28.57
C ALA A 519 33.95 17.20 -29.23
N SER A 520 32.65 17.02 -29.21
CA SER A 520 31.93 15.84 -29.74
C SER A 520 31.00 16.25 -30.87
N SER A 521 30.97 15.48 -31.97
CA SER A 521 30.08 15.68 -33.11
C SER A 521 29.87 14.37 -33.86
N THR A 522 28.69 14.20 -34.45
CA THR A 522 28.42 13.10 -35.42
C THR A 522 29.12 13.32 -36.77
N LYS A 523 29.66 14.54 -37.02
CA LYS A 523 30.30 14.93 -38.28
C LYS A 523 31.80 15.11 -38.09
N GLN A 524 32.60 14.16 -38.57
CA GLN A 524 34.07 14.25 -38.50
C GLN A 524 34.64 15.52 -39.17
N LYS A 525 34.02 15.98 -40.30
CA LYS A 525 34.44 17.20 -40.99
C LYS A 525 34.34 18.45 -40.10
N THR A 526 33.30 18.53 -39.27
CA THR A 526 33.09 19.64 -38.33
C THR A 526 34.17 19.62 -37.23
N LEU A 527 34.56 18.43 -36.74
CA LEU A 527 35.61 18.33 -35.75
C LEU A 527 37.00 18.67 -36.32
N LYS A 528 37.29 18.44 -37.61
CA LYS A 528 38.50 18.93 -38.25
C LYS A 528 38.61 20.46 -38.21
N LYS A 529 37.46 21.16 -38.42
CA LYS A 529 37.39 22.59 -38.26
C LYS A 529 37.64 23.02 -36.80
N VAL A 530 37.00 22.35 -35.84
CA VAL A 530 37.18 22.60 -34.39
C VAL A 530 38.63 22.36 -33.98
N SER A 531 39.26 21.28 -34.40
CA SER A 531 40.68 20.97 -34.11
C SER A 531 41.59 22.11 -34.58
N LYS A 532 41.37 22.64 -35.81
CA LYS A 532 42.11 23.77 -36.33
C LYS A 532 41.92 25.05 -35.50
N LEU A 533 40.67 25.39 -35.16
CA LEU A 533 40.36 26.57 -34.35
C LEU A 533 40.95 26.47 -32.91
N LEU A 534 40.98 25.26 -32.32
CA LEU A 534 41.64 25.00 -31.05
C LEU A 534 43.16 25.19 -31.16
N SER A 535 43.79 24.78 -32.29
CA SER A 535 45.25 24.94 -32.50
C SER A 535 45.65 26.40 -32.71
N GLU A 536 44.74 27.26 -33.17
CA GLU A 536 44.90 28.70 -33.31
C GLU A 536 44.65 29.45 -32.00
N ASN A 537 44.42 28.77 -30.88
CA ASN A 537 44.13 29.31 -29.55
C ASN A 537 42.90 30.25 -29.49
N ILE A 538 41.91 30.04 -30.33
CA ILE A 538 40.68 30.81 -30.32
C ILE A 538 39.84 30.45 -29.07
N ALA A 539 39.26 31.46 -28.44
CA ALA A 539 38.48 31.28 -27.23
C ALA A 539 37.28 30.33 -27.47
N LEU A 540 37.03 29.41 -26.50
CA LEU A 540 36.03 28.37 -26.64
C LEU A 540 34.65 28.88 -27.03
N ASP A 541 34.23 30.06 -26.50
CA ASP A 541 32.90 30.62 -26.81
C ASP A 541 32.82 31.19 -28.24
N GLN A 542 33.95 31.66 -28.77
CA GLN A 542 34.06 32.01 -30.18
C GLN A 542 33.99 30.78 -31.07
N ILE A 543 34.68 29.68 -30.66
CA ILE A 543 34.60 28.40 -31.38
C ILE A 543 33.17 27.89 -31.39
N LYS A 544 32.48 27.93 -30.25
CA LYS A 544 31.05 27.52 -30.15
C LYS A 544 30.18 28.30 -31.13
N SER A 545 30.36 29.62 -31.22
CA SER A 545 29.58 30.49 -32.12
C SER A 545 29.89 30.26 -33.61
N LEU A 546 31.12 29.80 -33.96
CA LEU A 546 31.55 29.51 -35.32
C LEU A 546 31.10 28.13 -35.85
N VAL A 547 30.75 27.19 -34.94
CA VAL A 547 30.37 25.80 -35.30
C VAL A 547 28.93 25.46 -34.96
N ASN A 548 28.29 26.22 -34.11
CA ASN A 548 26.88 26.09 -33.73
C ASN A 548 26.09 27.37 -34.12
N SER A 549 24.79 27.23 -34.26
CA SER A 549 23.87 28.38 -34.49
C SER A 549 22.73 28.29 -33.47
N ASN A 550 21.94 29.37 -33.36
CA ASN A 550 20.80 29.42 -32.42
C ASN A 550 19.79 28.27 -32.61
N ASN A 551 19.69 27.72 -33.82
CA ASN A 551 18.73 26.67 -34.16
C ASN A 551 19.41 25.31 -34.42
N LYS A 552 20.75 25.19 -34.29
CA LYS A 552 21.44 23.94 -34.63
C LYS A 552 22.76 23.82 -33.88
N VAL A 553 22.87 22.76 -33.08
CA VAL A 553 24.08 22.37 -32.34
C VAL A 553 24.76 21.24 -33.08
N ASP A 554 25.83 21.52 -33.80
CA ASP A 554 26.62 20.51 -34.51
C ASP A 554 27.78 19.95 -33.66
N VAL A 555 28.19 20.67 -32.59
CA VAL A 555 29.29 20.28 -31.69
C VAL A 555 28.91 20.51 -30.24
N ILE A 556 29.07 19.50 -29.41
CA ILE A 556 28.94 19.58 -27.95
C ILE A 556 30.35 19.67 -27.35
N PHE A 557 30.53 20.63 -26.44
CA PHE A 557 31.80 20.82 -25.73
C PHE A 557 31.63 20.47 -24.26
N THR A 558 32.55 19.62 -23.75
CA THR A 558 32.70 19.31 -22.34
C THR A 558 34.11 19.81 -21.91
N SER A 559 34.20 20.61 -20.86
CA SER A 559 35.47 21.16 -20.40
C SER A 559 35.63 21.03 -18.90
N GLY A 560 36.84 20.78 -18.45
CA GLY A 560 37.18 20.67 -17.05
C GLY A 560 38.21 19.57 -16.77
N ILE A 561 38.36 19.24 -15.49
CA ILE A 561 39.24 18.16 -15.03
C ILE A 561 38.51 16.82 -15.22
N MET A 562 39.19 15.90 -15.89
CA MET A 562 38.64 14.58 -16.26
C MET A 562 39.68 13.49 -15.89
N ASP A 563 39.21 12.38 -15.35
CA ASP A 563 40.00 11.16 -15.16
C ASP A 563 39.84 10.19 -16.35
N ALA A 564 40.49 9.03 -16.28
CA ALA A 564 40.46 8.04 -17.36
C ALA A 564 39.07 7.41 -17.60
N GLU A 565 38.20 7.42 -16.58
CA GLU A 565 36.84 6.84 -16.63
C GLU A 565 35.77 7.87 -17.06
N HIS A 566 36.17 9.11 -17.30
CA HIS A 566 35.24 10.17 -17.65
C HIS A 566 34.55 9.90 -18.98
N GLN A 567 33.21 9.87 -18.95
CA GLN A 567 32.36 9.47 -20.08
C GLN A 567 32.58 10.25 -21.41
N ALA A 568 33.15 11.45 -21.36
CA ALA A 568 33.43 12.22 -22.56
C ALA A 568 34.74 11.81 -23.24
N LEU A 569 35.63 11.06 -22.57
CA LEU A 569 36.91 10.62 -23.11
C LEU A 569 36.77 9.26 -23.81
N PRO A 570 37.51 9.02 -24.93
CA PRO A 570 37.59 7.68 -25.51
C PRO A 570 38.20 6.69 -24.53
N LYS A 571 37.79 5.43 -24.59
CA LYS A 571 38.43 4.36 -23.80
C LYS A 571 39.93 4.31 -24.09
N SER A 572 40.73 4.19 -23.03
CA SER A 572 42.21 4.15 -23.11
C SER A 572 42.85 5.39 -23.76
N PHE A 573 42.23 6.58 -23.55
CA PHE A 573 42.78 7.84 -24.05
C PHE A 573 44.19 8.11 -23.47
N ASP A 574 45.16 8.49 -24.35
CA ASP A 574 46.52 8.80 -23.93
C ASP A 574 46.59 10.23 -23.35
N PHE A 575 47.04 10.34 -22.11
CA PHE A 575 47.12 11.59 -21.38
C PHE A 575 48.38 12.39 -21.77
N LYS A 576 48.33 13.02 -22.95
CA LYS A 576 49.36 13.91 -23.47
C LYS A 576 48.83 15.31 -23.71
N LYS A 577 49.58 16.34 -23.33
CA LYS A 577 49.25 17.74 -23.57
C LYS A 577 49.17 18.04 -25.06
N GLY A 578 48.16 18.80 -25.45
CA GLY A 578 47.91 19.18 -26.84
C GLY A 578 46.60 18.68 -27.38
N ILE A 579 46.40 18.82 -28.68
CA ILE A 579 45.17 18.44 -29.37
C ILE A 579 45.35 17.02 -29.91
N SER A 580 44.39 16.15 -29.58
CA SER A 580 44.38 14.75 -30.03
C SER A 580 44.03 14.62 -31.51
N GLU A 581 44.28 13.46 -32.07
CA GLU A 581 43.59 13.04 -33.28
C GLU A 581 42.08 12.90 -33.01
N ILE A 582 41.28 12.82 -34.07
CA ILE A 582 39.84 12.59 -33.97
C ILE A 582 39.59 11.12 -33.72
N HIS A 583 39.03 10.81 -32.56
CA HIS A 583 38.68 9.45 -32.15
C HIS A 583 37.19 9.17 -32.41
N LYS A 584 36.84 7.93 -32.71
CA LYS A 584 35.47 7.45 -32.65
C LYS A 584 35.15 7.09 -31.18
N HIS A 585 34.07 7.66 -30.65
CA HIS A 585 33.65 7.41 -29.28
C HIS A 585 32.15 7.33 -29.23
N ASN A 586 31.58 6.17 -28.83
CA ASN A 586 30.18 5.86 -28.93
C ASN A 586 29.68 6.05 -30.37
N ASP A 587 28.55 6.72 -30.58
CA ASP A 587 27.95 7.01 -31.90
C ASP A 587 28.44 8.33 -32.51
N ALA A 588 29.50 8.93 -31.99
CA ALA A 588 30.04 10.21 -32.41
C ALA A 588 31.55 10.13 -32.62
N PHE A 589 32.12 11.24 -33.06
CA PHE A 589 33.54 11.51 -33.08
C PHE A 589 33.89 12.53 -32.00
N VAL A 590 35.07 12.44 -31.45
CA VAL A 590 35.58 13.39 -30.46
C VAL A 590 36.99 13.85 -30.80
N VAL A 591 37.32 15.10 -30.46
CA VAL A 591 38.66 15.63 -30.41
C VAL A 591 38.87 16.24 -29.03
N VAL A 592 40.02 15.95 -28.44
CA VAL A 592 40.36 16.36 -27.07
C VAL A 592 41.52 17.37 -27.13
N ASN A 593 41.30 18.54 -26.59
CA ASN A 593 42.37 19.50 -26.36
C ASN A 593 42.78 19.45 -24.89
N VAL A 594 43.89 18.77 -24.61
CA VAL A 594 44.46 18.63 -23.27
C VAL A 594 45.29 19.87 -22.96
N LYS A 595 44.79 20.72 -22.07
CA LYS A 595 45.47 21.92 -21.60
C LYS A 595 46.61 21.58 -20.66
N ASP A 596 46.33 20.65 -19.73
CA ASP A 596 47.32 20.20 -18.77
C ASP A 596 47.08 18.76 -18.33
N VAL A 597 48.13 18.11 -17.88
CA VAL A 597 48.10 16.74 -17.35
C VAL A 597 48.43 16.83 -15.87
N LEU A 598 47.45 16.57 -15.06
CA LEU A 598 47.59 16.57 -13.61
C LEU A 598 48.06 15.19 -13.16
N PRO A 599 49.20 15.11 -12.47
CA PRO A 599 49.74 13.84 -12.00
C PRO A 599 48.81 13.20 -10.96
N GLN A 600 49.08 11.95 -10.66
CA GLN A 600 48.49 11.29 -9.49
C GLN A 600 48.90 12.08 -8.24
N GLU A 601 47.93 12.34 -7.39
CA GLU A 601 48.08 13.17 -6.20
C GLU A 601 47.44 12.49 -4.98
N GLN A 602 48.09 12.60 -3.84
CA GLN A 602 47.56 12.13 -2.57
C GLN A 602 46.33 12.95 -2.18
N LYS A 603 45.18 12.30 -1.86
CA LYS A 603 44.06 12.98 -1.24
C LYS A 603 44.39 13.32 0.21
N THR A 604 44.04 14.49 0.67
CA THR A 604 44.06 14.81 2.09
C THR A 604 43.04 14.01 2.85
N LEU A 605 43.16 13.87 4.18
CA LEU A 605 42.15 13.22 5.01
C LEU A 605 40.77 13.84 4.81
N GLU A 606 40.70 15.17 4.70
CA GLU A 606 39.40 15.85 4.51
C GLU A 606 38.75 15.49 3.16
N GLU A 607 39.58 15.37 2.09
CA GLU A 607 39.10 14.96 0.76
C GLU A 607 38.71 13.48 0.70
N ALA A 608 39.33 12.63 1.52
CA ALA A 608 39.07 11.18 1.57
C ALA A 608 38.14 10.77 2.72
N LYS A 609 37.70 11.69 3.58
CA LYS A 609 37.09 11.43 4.89
C LYS A 609 35.97 10.38 4.87
N GLY A 610 35.04 10.47 3.92
CA GLY A 610 33.94 9.49 3.81
C GLY A 610 34.45 8.08 3.53
N THR A 611 35.41 7.93 2.61
CA THR A 611 36.03 6.64 2.26
C THR A 611 36.85 6.10 3.43
N VAL A 612 37.66 6.95 4.06
CA VAL A 612 38.47 6.56 5.23
C VAL A 612 37.61 6.07 6.39
N ILE A 613 36.52 6.78 6.70
CA ILE A 613 35.59 6.35 7.76
C ILE A 613 34.97 4.99 7.43
N SER A 614 34.54 4.78 6.18
CA SER A 614 33.99 3.51 5.74
C SER A 614 34.99 2.36 5.86
N ASP A 615 36.20 2.57 5.39
CA ASP A 615 37.28 1.57 5.45
C ASP A 615 37.71 1.30 6.90
N TYR A 616 37.73 2.33 7.74
CA TYR A 616 38.02 2.17 9.17
C TYR A 616 36.89 1.41 9.90
N GLN A 617 35.63 1.63 9.53
CA GLN A 617 34.50 0.84 10.05
C GLN A 617 34.67 -0.65 9.72
N ASN A 618 35.01 -0.96 8.47
CA ASN A 618 35.26 -2.35 8.03
C ASN A 618 36.42 -2.96 8.79
N TYR A 619 37.54 -2.26 8.90
CA TYR A 619 38.72 -2.70 9.67
C TYR A 619 38.39 -2.97 11.13
N LYS A 620 37.63 -2.07 11.77
CA LYS A 620 37.16 -2.21 13.15
C LYS A 620 36.25 -3.41 13.32
N GLU A 621 35.33 -3.62 12.40
CA GLU A 621 34.40 -4.76 12.40
C GLU A 621 35.16 -6.08 12.24
N GLU A 622 36.11 -6.17 11.30
CA GLU A 622 36.88 -7.38 11.10
C GLU A 622 37.72 -7.77 12.34
N ASN A 623 38.34 -6.81 13.01
CA ASN A 623 39.11 -7.08 14.23
C ASN A 623 38.18 -7.49 15.37
N TRP A 624 37.05 -6.80 15.54
CA TRP A 624 36.08 -7.16 16.53
C TRP A 624 35.47 -8.55 16.29
N LEU A 625 35.24 -8.95 15.05
CA LEU A 625 34.79 -10.33 14.73
C LEU A 625 35.86 -11.38 15.11
N LYS A 626 37.14 -11.08 15.01
CA LYS A 626 38.23 -11.97 15.52
C LYS A 626 38.11 -12.10 17.04
N ASP A 627 37.87 -10.99 17.73
CA ASP A 627 37.70 -11.00 19.19
C ASP A 627 36.45 -11.81 19.59
N LEU A 628 35.33 -11.66 18.88
CA LEU A 628 34.12 -12.45 19.12
C LEU A 628 34.34 -13.95 18.90
N ARG A 629 35.11 -14.33 17.88
CA ARG A 629 35.48 -15.75 17.66
C ARG A 629 36.43 -16.28 18.73
N GLY A 630 37.21 -15.43 19.37
CA GLY A 630 38.01 -15.78 20.55
C GLY A 630 37.15 -15.89 21.83
N LYS A 631 36.07 -15.10 21.92
CA LYS A 631 35.18 -15.05 23.06
C LYS A 631 34.17 -16.17 23.08
N TYR A 632 33.61 -16.54 21.92
CA TYR A 632 32.53 -17.51 21.76
C TYR A 632 32.99 -18.73 20.99
N ASN A 633 32.73 -19.94 21.53
CA ASN A 633 33.07 -21.19 20.84
C ASN A 633 32.07 -21.48 19.72
N VAL A 634 32.57 -21.76 18.51
CA VAL A 634 31.75 -22.14 17.36
C VAL A 634 32.12 -23.54 16.90
N GLU A 635 31.16 -24.45 16.89
CA GLU A 635 31.36 -25.83 16.45
C GLU A 635 30.43 -26.13 15.28
N VAL A 636 31.00 -26.39 14.09
CA VAL A 636 30.24 -26.72 12.88
C VAL A 636 30.12 -28.23 12.74
N ASN A 637 28.89 -28.71 12.55
CA ASN A 637 28.62 -30.12 12.26
C ASN A 637 28.82 -30.38 10.76
N GLN A 638 29.98 -30.95 10.42
CA GLN A 638 30.38 -31.18 9.04
C GLN A 638 29.43 -32.13 8.30
N ASP A 639 28.90 -33.15 8.97
CA ASP A 639 27.96 -34.10 8.35
C ASP A 639 26.66 -33.45 7.96
N VAL A 640 26.15 -32.51 8.77
CA VAL A 640 24.95 -31.71 8.45
C VAL A 640 25.24 -30.69 7.35
N LEU A 641 26.44 -30.08 7.37
CA LEU A 641 26.86 -29.14 6.32
C LEU A 641 26.89 -29.82 4.94
N GLU A 642 27.45 -31.01 4.85
CA GLU A 642 27.47 -31.75 3.56
C GLU A 642 26.07 -32.17 3.09
N LYS A 643 25.16 -32.48 4.01
CA LYS A 643 23.74 -32.70 3.66
C LYS A 643 23.09 -31.43 3.13
N VAL A 644 23.31 -30.27 3.77
CA VAL A 644 22.83 -28.96 3.32
C VAL A 644 23.33 -28.64 1.91
N LYS A 645 24.64 -28.80 1.66
CA LYS A 645 25.24 -28.62 0.32
C LYS A 645 24.61 -29.52 -0.73
N SER A 646 24.35 -30.78 -0.35
CA SER A 646 23.70 -31.75 -1.25
C SER A 646 22.24 -31.36 -1.57
N GLN A 647 21.52 -30.77 -0.62
CA GLN A 647 20.16 -30.29 -0.79
C GLN A 647 20.10 -29.06 -1.71
N LEU A 648 21.06 -28.16 -1.60
CA LEU A 648 21.15 -26.92 -2.39
C LEU A 648 21.65 -27.14 -3.84
N LYS A 649 22.31 -28.27 -4.13
CA LYS A 649 22.73 -28.65 -5.50
C LYS A 649 21.63 -29.27 -6.35
N LYS A 650 20.48 -29.58 -5.78
CA LYS A 650 19.28 -30.12 -6.45
C LYS A 650 18.37 -29.01 -6.93
#